data_7eaeed3ba49b9d8ea0349c2f00f230e4
#
_entry.id   7eaeed3ba49b9d8ea0349c2f00f230e4
#
_cell.length_a   1.000
_cell.length_b   1.000
_cell.length_c   1.000
_cell.angle_alpha   90.00
_cell.angle_beta   90.00
_cell.angle_gamma   90.00
#
_symmetry.space_group_name_H-M   'P 1'
#
loop_
_entity.id
_entity.type
_entity.pdbx_description
1 polymer ?
#
loop_
_entity_poly.entity_id
_entity_poly.type
_entity_poly.pdbx_seq_one_letter_code
_entity_poly.pdbx_strand_id
1 'polypeptide(L)'
;MRRKNAQRALASTSSLLALSIALPAAAQDQAAGNPEDLETIVVTGLIGSLQRNLDMKREASGVVDVITSEDIGKFPDSNVAASLQRVPGVSIQRAGTRGEPEGITVRGFGGDFNETLYDGRRISTAAGGRSVDFSTVGADFVGSLTVMKTPDVTVSSSSIGATINIAFPKPLDSEGTRFVVSAAGTEQDESGSIQPSGGLLYSTTFADDTMGILADAIYTKRNTDTNRVFVSGWEGGKFAPCQMTATCNPGDLDDADKTIVGWWQQQFGAEQSQVSDERIDARIAFQWKPSENTLLTIDDNFSRQKIETNTYGFGLWFGLNDLRSVQLDSNGTVIDYRQAGTPMDLNGGTEERERRTNQIGVNLKQSFSDNLSMDLDASYAKSEQNPDGQGFDGADIGYGGTLGFNMGVRVVGDSSDHLPEMTSYGPNGDTSRYLDPTIIGSHVLVRVSQENSDTLKQARFKLSWKDENVRVDAGLSWLDDEFTLQNSNTFANNFWQAFAGYGPPSGRTSGLVVPSNLYRGTIKTSGFINGFGGAASLPPELLVYNSHDLYNYLEGLGNPQTTAVPGYNTGCCNYTGSLDLALDPGSVQDITEKTWAVFLSTHFDTELGGKAFHVTAGVRREKTDVSSSGIGRLPVSLAVNPADPTLLTTTFSATQPITTDSDYAYLLPSLDTKLELTDAWHLRFDASRTLTRPQINFLTPVLNVASIPRVGALTATGGNPALKPYLSDNLDLGVEWYYGKNSYASVNAFVKDVTNFIVQGTQHQTINDVIDPTTGLPAIYTVSQRVNGPDATVNGWELAWQHVFGDSGFGFNANATFVDTNRPYDRNDISQSGFAITGLADSANLVAFFDKYGFEARVAANWRDEYLLQFGQNQNNSAFGAEPTFVNSSLQIDLSTSYNFTDQFNVYFEALNITDETLSTHGRFDNQMLDVFDYGRRFALGVRFRL
;
A
#
# COMPACT_ATOMS: atom_id res chain seq x y z
N MET A 1 -0.67 32.50 -19.93
CA MET A 1 -1.91 33.11 -20.47
C MET A 1 -2.72 32.19 -21.42
N ARG A 2 -2.17 31.11 -21.95
CA ARG A 2 -2.93 30.13 -22.78
C ARG A 2 -3.64 29.02 -21.97
N ARG A 3 -3.29 28.79 -20.72
CA ARG A 3 -3.91 27.75 -19.84
C ARG A 3 -5.26 28.13 -19.20
N LYS A 4 -5.58 29.43 -19.07
CA LYS A 4 -6.87 29.88 -18.48
C LYS A 4 -8.08 29.75 -19.40
N ASN A 5 -7.90 29.53 -20.68
CA ASN A 5 -9.01 29.44 -21.64
C ASN A 5 -9.57 28.01 -21.80
N ALA A 6 -8.80 26.96 -21.41
CA ALA A 6 -9.30 25.59 -21.42
C ALA A 6 -10.24 25.30 -20.21
N GLN A 7 -9.95 25.90 -19.07
CA GLN A 7 -10.80 25.75 -17.87
C GLN A 7 -12.17 26.45 -17.99
N ARG A 8 -12.29 27.48 -18.80
CA ARG A 8 -13.58 28.15 -19.03
C ARG A 8 -14.47 27.45 -20.07
N ALA A 9 -13.91 26.59 -20.92
CA ALA A 9 -14.67 25.83 -21.90
C ALA A 9 -15.34 24.60 -21.27
N LEU A 10 -14.79 24.02 -20.20
CA LEU A 10 -15.36 22.86 -19.49
C LEU A 10 -16.57 23.21 -18.60
N ALA A 11 -16.63 24.41 -18.06
CA ALA A 11 -17.74 24.84 -17.17
C ALA A 11 -19.02 25.22 -17.90
N SER A 12 -18.96 25.43 -19.24
CA SER A 12 -20.12 25.88 -20.06
C SER A 12 -20.76 24.79 -20.91
N THR A 13 -20.20 23.58 -20.97
CA THR A 13 -20.71 22.48 -21.81
C THR A 13 -21.57 21.47 -21.07
N SER A 14 -21.62 21.49 -19.77
CA SER A 14 -22.44 20.54 -18.96
C SER A 14 -23.94 20.85 -18.92
N SER A 15 -24.43 21.93 -19.55
CA SER A 15 -25.83 22.35 -19.47
C SER A 15 -26.62 22.25 -20.79
N LEU A 16 -26.06 21.75 -21.88
CA LEU A 16 -26.68 21.87 -23.23
C LEU A 16 -26.87 20.55 -24.01
N LEU A 17 -26.72 19.38 -23.38
CA LEU A 17 -26.91 18.10 -24.08
C LEU A 17 -28.14 17.29 -23.66
N ALA A 18 -29.16 17.94 -23.17
CA ALA A 18 -30.47 17.30 -22.90
C ALA A 18 -31.55 17.92 -23.83
N LEU A 19 -31.50 17.69 -25.12
CA LEU A 19 -32.69 17.65 -25.97
C LEU A 19 -32.35 17.32 -27.46
N SER A 20 -33.17 16.38 -27.99
CA SER A 20 -33.41 16.13 -29.42
C SER A 20 -32.39 15.27 -30.17
N ILE A 21 -32.68 13.99 -30.28
CA ILE A 21 -32.55 13.25 -31.55
C ILE A 21 -33.68 12.18 -31.62
N ALA A 22 -34.66 12.38 -32.48
CA ALA A 22 -35.58 11.36 -32.96
C ALA A 22 -35.34 11.21 -34.45
N LEU A 23 -34.75 10.12 -34.88
CA LEU A 23 -34.76 9.67 -36.26
C LEU A 23 -34.81 8.14 -36.34
N PRO A 24 -35.52 7.55 -37.27
CA PRO A 24 -35.75 6.12 -37.31
C PRO A 24 -34.58 5.36 -37.97
N ALA A 25 -34.20 4.26 -37.36
CA ALA A 25 -33.20 3.32 -37.82
C ALA A 25 -33.80 2.19 -38.69
N ALA A 26 -33.04 1.74 -39.67
CA ALA A 26 -33.25 0.46 -40.32
C ALA A 26 -32.10 -0.46 -39.96
N ALA A 27 -32.44 -1.62 -39.41
CA ALA A 27 -31.51 -2.59 -38.84
C ALA A 27 -30.89 -3.52 -39.88
N GLN A 28 -29.70 -3.99 -39.61
CA GLN A 28 -29.21 -5.31 -40.00
C GLN A 28 -28.54 -6.01 -38.84
N ASP A 29 -28.99 -7.23 -38.61
CA ASP A 29 -28.60 -8.12 -37.51
C ASP A 29 -27.11 -8.46 -37.49
N GLN A 30 -26.43 -8.12 -36.39
CA GLN A 30 -25.42 -8.99 -35.75
C GLN A 30 -25.52 -8.77 -34.23
N ALA A 31 -25.82 -9.83 -33.50
CA ALA A 31 -25.99 -9.80 -32.06
C ALA A 31 -24.63 -9.50 -31.39
N ALA A 32 -24.53 -8.35 -30.70
CA ALA A 32 -23.45 -8.07 -29.79
C ALA A 32 -23.63 -8.97 -28.54
N GLY A 33 -22.72 -9.91 -28.34
CA GLY A 33 -22.68 -10.77 -27.17
C GLY A 33 -22.34 -9.94 -25.91
N ASN A 34 -23.00 -10.26 -24.84
CA ASN A 34 -22.79 -9.68 -23.51
C ASN A 34 -21.40 -10.10 -22.99
N PRO A 35 -20.57 -9.24 -22.41
CA PRO A 35 -19.32 -9.65 -21.77
C PRO A 35 -19.52 -10.68 -20.64
N GLU A 36 -20.74 -10.81 -20.12
CA GLU A 36 -21.13 -11.82 -19.13
C GLU A 36 -21.54 -13.16 -19.77
N ASP A 37 -21.80 -13.24 -21.08
CA ASP A 37 -22.25 -14.44 -21.82
C ASP A 37 -21.15 -15.02 -22.73
N LEU A 38 -19.89 -14.62 -22.59
CA LEU A 38 -18.80 -15.27 -23.30
C LEU A 38 -18.66 -16.70 -22.78
N GLU A 39 -19.13 -17.65 -23.56
CA GLU A 39 -18.85 -19.07 -23.36
C GLU A 39 -17.35 -19.21 -23.11
N THR A 40 -16.99 -19.83 -21.99
CA THR A 40 -15.60 -20.06 -21.60
C THR A 40 -15.02 -21.10 -22.58
N ILE A 41 -14.69 -20.69 -23.79
CA ILE A 41 -13.89 -21.50 -24.71
C ILE A 41 -12.51 -21.58 -24.06
N VAL A 42 -12.14 -22.76 -23.57
CA VAL A 42 -10.80 -23.03 -23.04
C VAL A 42 -9.82 -22.89 -24.20
N VAL A 43 -9.30 -21.70 -24.40
CA VAL A 43 -8.23 -21.43 -25.36
C VAL A 43 -6.93 -21.75 -24.63
N THR A 44 -6.22 -22.79 -25.08
CA THR A 44 -4.95 -23.21 -24.52
C THR A 44 -3.80 -22.40 -25.13
N GLY A 45 -2.92 -21.85 -24.25
CA GLY A 45 -1.72 -21.13 -24.64
C GLY A 45 -1.80 -19.61 -24.52
N LEU A 46 -0.66 -18.99 -24.41
CA LEU A 46 -0.49 -17.54 -24.24
C LEU A 46 -1.14 -16.73 -25.37
N ILE A 47 -0.89 -17.11 -26.62
CA ILE A 47 -1.43 -16.39 -27.78
C ILE A 47 -2.96 -16.39 -27.78
N GLY A 48 -3.56 -17.49 -27.30
CA GLY A 48 -5.01 -17.59 -27.18
C GLY A 48 -5.60 -16.68 -26.08
N SER A 49 -4.93 -16.59 -24.93
CA SER A 49 -5.36 -15.68 -23.87
C SER A 49 -5.20 -14.20 -24.28
N LEU A 50 -4.13 -13.85 -24.98
CA LEU A 50 -3.94 -12.50 -25.52
C LEU A 50 -5.05 -12.11 -26.51
N GLN A 51 -5.53 -13.06 -27.34
CA GLN A 51 -6.67 -12.81 -28.20
C GLN A 51 -7.95 -12.52 -27.41
N ARG A 52 -8.27 -13.37 -26.44
CA ARG A 52 -9.45 -13.19 -25.58
C ARG A 52 -9.42 -11.86 -24.84
N ASN A 53 -8.26 -11.48 -24.30
CA ASN A 53 -8.08 -10.19 -23.63
C ASN A 53 -8.40 -9.02 -24.59
N LEU A 54 -7.95 -9.11 -25.86
CA LEU A 54 -8.25 -8.11 -26.88
C LEU A 54 -9.73 -8.07 -27.26
N ASP A 55 -10.38 -9.24 -27.40
CA ASP A 55 -11.79 -9.33 -27.74
C ASP A 55 -12.63 -8.69 -26.61
N MET A 56 -12.37 -9.02 -25.36
CA MET A 56 -13.03 -8.41 -24.19
C MET A 56 -12.79 -6.90 -24.12
N LYS A 57 -11.55 -6.42 -24.35
CA LYS A 57 -11.25 -4.99 -24.43
C LYS A 57 -12.02 -4.30 -25.55
N ARG A 58 -12.07 -4.90 -26.71
CA ARG A 58 -12.74 -4.36 -27.92
C ARG A 58 -14.24 -4.23 -27.70
N GLU A 59 -14.87 -5.19 -27.02
CA GLU A 59 -16.31 -5.24 -26.75
C GLU A 59 -16.72 -4.31 -25.61
N ALA A 60 -15.84 -4.02 -24.67
CA ALA A 60 -16.13 -3.14 -23.53
C ALA A 60 -16.63 -1.76 -23.97
N SER A 61 -17.58 -1.18 -23.23
CA SER A 61 -18.10 0.16 -23.48
C SER A 61 -17.12 1.25 -23.03
N GLY A 62 -16.51 1.11 -21.85
CA GLY A 62 -15.52 2.06 -21.29
C GLY A 62 -14.07 1.67 -21.55
N VAL A 63 -13.13 2.35 -20.89
CA VAL A 63 -11.69 2.03 -20.93
C VAL A 63 -11.40 0.91 -19.97
N VAL A 64 -11.29 -0.31 -20.50
CA VAL A 64 -11.12 -1.55 -19.74
C VAL A 64 -9.91 -2.33 -20.28
N ASP A 65 -9.15 -2.93 -19.38
CA ASP A 65 -8.10 -3.90 -19.70
C ASP A 65 -8.36 -5.20 -18.96
N VAL A 66 -8.07 -6.34 -19.62
CA VAL A 66 -8.34 -7.67 -19.07
C VAL A 66 -7.11 -8.56 -19.18
N ILE A 67 -6.89 -9.41 -18.18
CA ILE A 67 -5.92 -10.51 -18.17
C ILE A 67 -6.67 -11.77 -17.82
N THR A 68 -6.65 -12.79 -18.68
CA THR A 68 -7.31 -14.08 -18.42
C THR A 68 -6.36 -15.10 -17.80
N SER A 69 -6.93 -16.12 -17.17
CA SER A 69 -6.24 -17.18 -16.40
C SER A 69 -5.08 -17.86 -17.15
N GLU A 70 -5.18 -18.02 -18.48
CA GLU A 70 -4.12 -18.63 -19.29
C GLU A 70 -2.82 -17.84 -19.22
N ASP A 71 -2.92 -16.53 -19.10
CA ASP A 71 -1.80 -15.63 -18.94
C ASP A 71 -1.35 -15.51 -17.47
N ILE A 72 -2.29 -15.40 -16.51
CA ILE A 72 -2.00 -15.29 -15.08
C ILE A 72 -1.24 -16.51 -14.58
N GLY A 73 -1.69 -17.72 -14.91
CA GLY A 73 -1.08 -18.96 -14.44
C GLY A 73 0.24 -19.35 -15.10
N LYS A 74 0.72 -18.58 -16.08
CA LYS A 74 1.92 -18.91 -16.85
C LYS A 74 3.02 -17.85 -16.81
N PHE A 75 2.80 -16.77 -16.12
CA PHE A 75 3.81 -15.73 -15.92
C PHE A 75 4.48 -15.93 -14.54
N PRO A 76 5.73 -15.51 -14.35
CA PRO A 76 6.43 -15.63 -13.06
C PRO A 76 5.87 -14.64 -12.04
N ASP A 77 4.59 -14.74 -11.75
CA ASP A 77 3.89 -13.82 -10.87
C ASP A 77 3.80 -14.39 -9.45
N SER A 78 4.31 -13.66 -8.49
CA SER A 78 4.21 -14.02 -7.07
C SER A 78 2.80 -13.84 -6.53
N ASN A 79 2.04 -12.92 -7.12
CA ASN A 79 0.67 -12.60 -6.75
C ASN A 79 -0.03 -11.85 -7.89
N VAL A 80 -1.27 -11.45 -7.67
CA VAL A 80 -2.12 -10.77 -8.66
C VAL A 80 -1.56 -9.40 -9.08
N ALA A 81 -0.92 -8.64 -8.17
CA ALA A 81 -0.38 -7.31 -8.51
C ALA A 81 0.74 -7.41 -9.56
N ALA A 82 1.58 -8.44 -9.49
CA ALA A 82 2.61 -8.67 -10.49
C ALA A 82 2.02 -8.90 -11.89
N SER A 83 0.90 -9.62 -11.99
CA SER A 83 0.15 -9.78 -13.25
C SER A 83 -0.40 -8.47 -13.78
N LEU A 84 -0.96 -7.63 -12.87
CA LEU A 84 -1.57 -6.34 -13.23
C LEU A 84 -0.57 -5.33 -13.82
N GLN A 85 0.72 -5.48 -13.55
CA GLN A 85 1.78 -4.62 -14.09
C GLN A 85 1.82 -4.61 -15.65
N ARG A 86 1.29 -5.64 -16.31
CA ARG A 86 1.19 -5.72 -17.77
C ARG A 86 0.08 -4.84 -18.36
N VAL A 87 -0.79 -4.29 -17.53
CA VAL A 87 -1.88 -3.40 -17.94
C VAL A 87 -1.33 -1.98 -18.10
N PRO A 88 -1.60 -1.27 -19.22
CA PRO A 88 -1.23 0.13 -19.36
C PRO A 88 -1.75 0.96 -18.19
N GLY A 89 -0.98 1.92 -17.70
CA GLY A 89 -1.36 2.77 -16.58
C GLY A 89 -1.22 2.14 -15.20
N VAL A 90 -0.86 0.86 -15.10
CA VAL A 90 -0.67 0.17 -13.83
C VAL A 90 0.82 0.02 -13.53
N SER A 91 1.22 0.39 -12.31
CA SER A 91 2.53 0.06 -11.75
C SER A 91 2.40 -0.49 -10.33
N ILE A 92 3.37 -1.29 -9.90
CA ILE A 92 3.32 -1.96 -8.59
C ILE A 92 4.14 -1.20 -7.54
N GLN A 93 3.74 -1.38 -6.28
CA GLN A 93 4.51 -1.02 -5.10
C GLN A 93 4.96 -2.30 -4.41
N ARG A 94 6.21 -2.36 -3.98
CA ARG A 94 6.80 -3.55 -3.36
C ARG A 94 7.02 -3.32 -1.87
N ALA A 95 6.83 -4.38 -1.09
CA ALA A 95 7.22 -4.40 0.32
C ALA A 95 8.76 -4.39 0.44
N GLY A 96 9.34 -3.43 1.15
CA GLY A 96 10.78 -3.30 1.31
C GLY A 96 11.44 -4.54 1.92
N THR A 97 10.82 -5.14 2.93
CA THR A 97 11.36 -6.31 3.64
C THR A 97 11.19 -7.65 2.93
N ARG A 98 10.40 -7.73 1.84
CA ARG A 98 10.10 -9.01 1.17
C ARG A 98 10.25 -8.95 -0.34
N GLY A 99 10.35 -7.75 -0.93
CA GLY A 99 10.34 -7.55 -2.38
C GLY A 99 9.04 -7.94 -3.08
N GLU A 100 8.01 -8.37 -2.32
CA GLU A 100 6.71 -8.79 -2.86
C GLU A 100 5.90 -7.60 -3.38
N PRO A 101 5.20 -7.76 -4.51
CA PRO A 101 4.19 -6.81 -4.93
C PRO A 101 3.06 -6.72 -3.90
N GLU A 102 2.96 -5.61 -3.21
CA GLU A 102 2.01 -5.38 -2.12
C GLU A 102 0.85 -4.48 -2.55
N GLY A 103 1.16 -3.45 -3.33
CA GLY A 103 0.18 -2.48 -3.80
C GLY A 103 0.30 -2.21 -5.30
N ILE A 104 -0.71 -1.54 -5.83
CA ILE A 104 -0.71 -1.04 -7.20
C ILE A 104 -1.03 0.45 -7.24
N THR A 105 -0.51 1.12 -8.24
CA THR A 105 -0.98 2.45 -8.65
C THR A 105 -1.62 2.35 -10.02
N VAL A 106 -2.71 3.08 -10.25
CA VAL A 106 -3.33 3.20 -11.56
C VAL A 106 -3.36 4.66 -11.96
N ARG A 107 -2.75 5.00 -13.10
CA ARG A 107 -2.61 6.39 -13.57
C ARG A 107 -1.98 7.31 -12.51
N GLY A 108 -1.05 6.76 -11.73
CA GLY A 108 -0.38 7.44 -10.62
C GLY A 108 -1.16 7.49 -9.30
N PHE A 109 -2.41 7.07 -9.27
CA PHE A 109 -3.19 7.00 -8.04
C PHE A 109 -2.86 5.71 -7.27
N GLY A 110 -2.38 5.84 -6.03
CA GLY A 110 -1.99 4.73 -5.16
C GLY A 110 -3.16 3.83 -4.73
N GLY A 111 -2.85 2.79 -3.97
CA GLY A 111 -3.80 1.74 -3.60
C GLY A 111 -5.10 2.22 -2.97
N ASP A 112 -5.04 3.24 -2.10
CA ASP A 112 -6.23 3.81 -1.44
C ASP A 112 -7.21 4.52 -2.38
N PHE A 113 -6.80 4.81 -3.61
CA PHE A 113 -7.63 5.41 -4.65
C PHE A 113 -8.20 4.39 -5.63
N ASN A 114 -7.86 3.10 -5.47
CA ASN A 114 -8.33 2.00 -6.30
C ASN A 114 -9.25 1.10 -5.48
N GLU A 115 -10.29 0.56 -6.10
CA GLU A 115 -11.18 -0.42 -5.49
C GLU A 115 -10.91 -1.80 -6.05
N THR A 116 -10.77 -2.79 -5.17
CA THR A 116 -10.59 -4.19 -5.58
C THR A 116 -11.82 -5.02 -5.19
N LEU A 117 -12.28 -5.83 -6.13
CA LEU A 117 -13.48 -6.66 -6.01
C LEU A 117 -13.13 -8.14 -6.25
N TYR A 118 -13.83 -9.03 -5.54
CA TYR A 118 -13.93 -10.47 -5.84
C TYR A 118 -15.30 -10.76 -6.43
N ASP A 119 -15.34 -11.18 -7.70
CA ASP A 119 -16.59 -11.47 -8.41
C ASP A 119 -17.63 -10.32 -8.31
N GLY A 120 -17.15 -9.06 -8.43
CA GLY A 120 -17.98 -7.87 -8.33
C GLY A 120 -18.36 -7.44 -6.90
N ARG A 121 -17.82 -8.07 -5.86
CA ARG A 121 -18.05 -7.77 -4.44
C ARG A 121 -16.81 -7.13 -3.84
N ARG A 122 -16.96 -6.07 -3.06
CA ARG A 122 -15.86 -5.41 -2.36
C ARG A 122 -15.20 -6.37 -1.37
N ILE A 123 -13.86 -6.32 -1.33
CA ILE A 123 -13.05 -7.14 -0.41
C ILE A 123 -12.93 -6.41 0.94
N SER A 124 -13.04 -7.16 2.02
CA SER A 124 -12.69 -6.68 3.37
C SER A 124 -11.16 -6.63 3.55
N THR A 125 -10.66 -5.56 4.21
CA THR A 125 -9.25 -5.37 4.49
C THR A 125 -9.01 -4.82 5.89
N ALA A 126 -8.27 -5.53 6.70
CA ALA A 126 -7.96 -5.12 8.08
C ALA A 126 -6.79 -4.14 8.20
N ALA A 127 -6.39 -3.46 7.14
CA ALA A 127 -5.21 -2.58 7.13
C ALA A 127 -5.46 -1.14 7.62
N GLY A 128 -6.72 -0.75 7.88
CA GLY A 128 -7.09 0.61 8.30
C GLY A 128 -7.08 1.65 7.16
N GLY A 129 -6.52 1.32 5.99
CA GLY A 129 -6.64 2.04 4.72
C GLY A 129 -7.74 1.45 3.85
N ARG A 130 -7.81 1.89 2.59
CA ARG A 130 -8.72 1.36 1.55
C ARG A 130 -7.99 0.41 0.59
N SER A 131 -6.67 0.40 0.64
CA SER A 131 -5.81 -0.41 -0.22
C SER A 131 -5.91 -1.89 0.14
N VAL A 132 -6.03 -2.72 -0.86
CA VAL A 132 -5.85 -4.16 -0.72
C VAL A 132 -4.36 -4.49 -0.79
N ASP A 133 -3.87 -5.24 0.18
CA ASP A 133 -2.53 -5.82 0.15
C ASP A 133 -2.56 -7.08 -0.75
N PHE A 134 -2.09 -6.91 -1.98
CA PHE A 134 -2.07 -8.00 -2.96
C PHE A 134 -1.11 -9.14 -2.61
N SER A 135 -0.20 -8.96 -1.63
CA SER A 135 0.63 -10.06 -1.14
C SER A 135 -0.21 -11.16 -0.46
N THR A 136 -1.44 -10.82 -0.05
CA THR A 136 -2.42 -11.75 0.51
C THR A 136 -3.26 -12.46 -0.56
N VAL A 137 -3.12 -12.15 -1.84
CA VAL A 137 -3.92 -12.67 -2.95
C VAL A 137 -3.06 -13.50 -3.90
N GLY A 138 -3.27 -14.81 -3.93
CA GLY A 138 -2.58 -15.72 -4.86
C GLY A 138 -3.04 -15.53 -6.30
N ALA A 139 -2.12 -15.64 -7.27
CA ALA A 139 -2.44 -15.62 -8.69
C ALA A 139 -2.95 -16.96 -9.22
N ASP A 140 -2.68 -18.07 -8.51
CA ASP A 140 -3.12 -19.40 -8.92
C ASP A 140 -4.66 -19.50 -8.91
N PHE A 141 -5.19 -20.18 -9.91
CA PHE A 141 -6.62 -20.44 -10.08
C PHE A 141 -7.52 -19.20 -10.15
N VAL A 142 -6.97 -18.01 -10.40
CA VAL A 142 -7.76 -16.83 -10.76
C VAL A 142 -8.26 -17.01 -12.19
N GLY A 143 -9.52 -16.72 -12.48
CA GLY A 143 -10.13 -16.85 -13.81
C GLY A 143 -9.77 -15.66 -14.71
N SER A 144 -9.97 -14.44 -14.22
CA SER A 144 -9.58 -13.22 -14.92
C SER A 144 -9.39 -12.05 -13.98
N LEU A 145 -8.59 -11.07 -14.43
CA LEU A 145 -8.45 -9.75 -13.83
C LEU A 145 -9.00 -8.72 -14.81
N THR A 146 -9.89 -7.87 -14.35
CA THR A 146 -10.45 -6.76 -15.14
C THR A 146 -10.10 -5.45 -14.46
N VAL A 147 -9.45 -4.54 -15.17
CA VAL A 147 -9.13 -3.19 -14.71
C VAL A 147 -10.02 -2.20 -15.44
N MET A 148 -11.00 -1.65 -14.73
CA MET A 148 -11.93 -0.65 -15.23
C MET A 148 -11.41 0.74 -14.87
N LYS A 149 -10.90 1.48 -15.84
CA LYS A 149 -10.35 2.84 -15.69
C LYS A 149 -11.40 3.93 -15.80
N THR A 150 -12.55 3.59 -16.39
CA THR A 150 -13.78 4.36 -16.37
C THR A 150 -14.83 3.63 -15.56
N PRO A 151 -15.75 4.32 -14.84
CA PRO A 151 -16.65 3.68 -13.89
C PRO A 151 -17.81 2.95 -14.59
N ASP A 152 -18.15 1.77 -14.11
CA ASP A 152 -19.45 1.14 -14.35
C ASP A 152 -20.39 1.47 -13.17
N VAL A 153 -21.41 2.29 -13.41
CA VAL A 153 -22.36 2.74 -12.37
C VAL A 153 -23.16 1.60 -11.73
N THR A 154 -23.21 0.42 -12.38
CA THR A 154 -23.95 -0.76 -11.88
C THR A 154 -23.13 -1.54 -10.85
N VAL A 155 -21.82 -1.36 -10.81
CA VAL A 155 -20.91 -2.08 -9.89
C VAL A 155 -20.62 -1.23 -8.66
N SER A 156 -19.66 -0.35 -8.75
CA SER A 156 -19.25 0.56 -7.67
C SER A 156 -18.61 1.81 -8.27
N SER A 157 -18.54 2.88 -7.49
CA SER A 157 -17.88 4.12 -7.90
C SER A 157 -16.84 4.57 -6.87
N SER A 158 -16.39 3.68 -6.01
CA SER A 158 -15.51 3.99 -4.87
C SER A 158 -14.04 4.17 -5.26
N SER A 159 -13.74 4.53 -6.51
CA SER A 159 -12.36 4.76 -6.95
C SER A 159 -12.24 5.93 -7.91
N ILE A 160 -11.28 6.82 -7.65
CA ILE A 160 -10.83 7.84 -8.62
C ILE A 160 -9.68 7.33 -9.49
N GLY A 161 -8.98 6.28 -9.10
CA GLY A 161 -7.97 5.57 -9.88
C GLY A 161 -8.61 4.60 -10.87
N ALA A 162 -8.90 3.39 -10.41
CA ALA A 162 -9.57 2.33 -11.16
C ALA A 162 -10.30 1.34 -10.25
N THR A 163 -11.26 0.60 -10.80
CA THR A 163 -11.85 -0.58 -10.16
C THR A 163 -11.23 -1.84 -10.75
N ILE A 164 -10.69 -2.71 -9.90
CA ILE A 164 -10.06 -3.98 -10.26
C ILE A 164 -11.02 -5.10 -9.84
N ASN A 165 -11.47 -5.91 -10.77
CA ASN A 165 -12.28 -7.09 -10.46
C ASN A 165 -11.46 -8.37 -10.68
N ILE A 166 -11.35 -9.17 -9.64
CA ILE A 166 -10.73 -10.49 -9.65
C ILE A 166 -11.87 -11.50 -9.75
N ALA A 167 -12.00 -12.15 -10.89
CA ALA A 167 -13.02 -13.15 -11.12
C ALA A 167 -12.43 -14.54 -10.98
N PHE A 168 -13.15 -15.40 -10.27
CA PHE A 168 -12.76 -16.78 -10.05
C PHE A 168 -13.56 -17.75 -10.94
N PRO A 169 -12.98 -18.86 -11.41
CA PRO A 169 -13.68 -19.84 -12.21
C PRO A 169 -14.88 -20.44 -11.44
N LYS A 170 -15.93 -20.77 -12.16
CA LYS A 170 -17.15 -21.36 -11.62
C LYS A 170 -17.32 -22.80 -12.15
N PRO A 171 -18.01 -23.69 -11.41
CA PRO A 171 -18.09 -25.08 -11.80
C PRO A 171 -18.84 -25.34 -13.12
N LEU A 172 -19.84 -24.51 -13.49
CA LEU A 172 -20.56 -24.63 -14.74
C LEU A 172 -19.91 -23.90 -15.94
N ASP A 173 -18.74 -23.28 -15.76
CA ASP A 173 -17.97 -22.69 -16.87
C ASP A 173 -17.43 -23.77 -17.83
N SER A 174 -17.39 -25.04 -17.42
CA SER A 174 -16.99 -26.15 -18.26
C SER A 174 -17.66 -27.44 -17.79
N GLU A 175 -18.13 -28.21 -18.77
CA GLU A 175 -18.76 -29.50 -18.51
C GLU A 175 -17.75 -30.56 -18.05
N GLY A 176 -18.23 -31.53 -17.25
CA GLY A 176 -17.50 -32.71 -16.83
C GLY A 176 -16.61 -32.45 -15.61
N THR A 177 -15.59 -33.28 -15.48
CA THR A 177 -14.68 -33.22 -14.32
C THR A 177 -13.34 -32.66 -14.73
N ARG A 178 -12.84 -31.69 -13.97
CA ARG A 178 -11.49 -31.12 -14.07
C ARG A 178 -10.74 -31.31 -12.78
N PHE A 179 -9.47 -31.67 -12.90
CA PHE A 179 -8.59 -31.88 -11.78
C PHE A 179 -7.22 -31.28 -12.10
N VAL A 180 -6.73 -30.35 -11.30
CA VAL A 180 -5.43 -29.71 -11.48
C VAL A 180 -4.63 -29.84 -10.18
N VAL A 181 -3.38 -30.27 -10.29
CA VAL A 181 -2.41 -30.28 -9.19
C VAL A 181 -1.16 -29.54 -9.63
N SER A 182 -0.65 -28.67 -8.80
CA SER A 182 0.66 -28.02 -8.98
C SER A 182 1.54 -28.25 -7.76
N ALA A 183 2.86 -28.33 -7.98
CA ALA A 183 3.86 -28.34 -6.92
C ALA A 183 5.12 -27.65 -7.41
N ALA A 184 5.74 -26.82 -6.55
CA ALA A 184 6.99 -26.13 -6.85
C ALA A 184 7.89 -26.03 -5.64
N GLY A 185 9.20 -25.92 -5.89
CA GLY A 185 10.18 -25.45 -4.93
C GLY A 185 10.62 -24.02 -5.31
N THR A 186 10.59 -23.12 -4.35
CA THR A 186 11.01 -21.73 -4.52
C THR A 186 12.19 -21.43 -3.61
N GLU A 187 13.23 -20.78 -4.14
CA GLU A 187 14.42 -20.36 -3.44
C GLU A 187 14.66 -18.86 -3.71
N GLN A 188 15.01 -18.12 -2.66
CA GLN A 188 15.55 -16.79 -2.76
C GLN A 188 17.06 -16.88 -2.43
N ASP A 189 17.91 -16.29 -3.27
CA ASP A 189 19.37 -16.51 -3.24
C ASP A 189 20.03 -16.10 -1.92
N GLU A 190 19.58 -15.03 -1.25
CA GLU A 190 20.13 -14.63 0.04
C GLU A 190 19.73 -15.59 1.17
N SER A 191 18.53 -16.19 1.13
CA SER A 191 18.07 -17.14 2.15
C SER A 191 18.66 -18.54 1.98
N GLY A 192 19.04 -18.91 0.75
CA GLY A 192 19.65 -20.20 0.40
C GLY A 192 18.79 -21.42 0.79
N SER A 193 17.47 -21.25 0.94
CA SER A 193 16.57 -22.31 1.38
C SER A 193 15.39 -22.52 0.43
N ILE A 194 15.23 -23.79 -0.04
CA ILE A 194 14.12 -24.15 -0.92
C ILE A 194 12.85 -24.33 -0.09
N GLN A 195 11.79 -23.59 -0.42
CA GLN A 195 10.51 -23.64 0.23
C GLN A 195 9.43 -24.23 -0.71
N PRO A 196 8.49 -25.07 -0.18
CA PRO A 196 7.47 -25.71 -1.00
C PRO A 196 6.29 -24.78 -1.26
N SER A 197 5.71 -24.90 -2.45
CA SER A 197 4.37 -24.40 -2.77
C SER A 197 3.59 -25.45 -3.55
N GLY A 198 2.27 -25.40 -3.47
CA GLY A 198 1.44 -26.34 -4.23
C GLY A 198 -0.03 -25.92 -4.25
N GLY A 199 -0.74 -26.39 -5.25
CA GLY A 199 -2.15 -26.09 -5.45
C GLY A 199 -2.93 -27.33 -5.91
N LEU A 200 -4.20 -27.38 -5.52
CA LEU A 200 -5.16 -28.39 -5.93
C LEU A 200 -6.44 -27.70 -6.37
N LEU A 201 -6.97 -28.04 -7.55
CA LEU A 201 -8.29 -27.65 -7.98
C LEU A 201 -9.06 -28.90 -8.44
N TYR A 202 -10.28 -29.01 -7.95
CA TYR A 202 -11.25 -29.99 -8.39
C TYR A 202 -12.56 -29.30 -8.78
N SER A 203 -13.06 -29.57 -9.98
CA SER A 203 -14.35 -29.07 -10.45
C SER A 203 -15.08 -30.21 -11.14
N THR A 204 -16.39 -30.33 -10.91
CA THR A 204 -17.22 -31.34 -11.59
C THR A 204 -18.66 -30.85 -11.75
N THR A 205 -19.25 -31.20 -12.87
CA THR A 205 -20.68 -31.02 -13.12
C THR A 205 -21.40 -32.37 -12.94
N PHE A 206 -22.69 -32.36 -12.59
CA PHE A 206 -23.56 -33.52 -12.39
C PHE A 206 -25.04 -33.14 -12.58
N ALA A 207 -25.93 -34.17 -12.52
CA ALA A 207 -27.35 -33.97 -12.77
C ALA A 207 -27.63 -33.38 -14.16
N ASP A 208 -27.05 -33.98 -15.19
CA ASP A 208 -27.12 -33.51 -16.59
C ASP A 208 -26.65 -32.08 -16.73
N ASP A 209 -25.49 -31.77 -16.11
CA ASP A 209 -24.78 -30.48 -16.10
C ASP A 209 -25.61 -29.29 -15.55
N THR A 210 -26.68 -29.58 -14.82
CA THR A 210 -27.48 -28.56 -14.14
C THR A 210 -26.92 -28.18 -12.77
N MET A 211 -26.02 -28.95 -12.22
CA MET A 211 -25.35 -28.68 -10.94
C MET A 211 -23.84 -28.82 -11.09
N GLY A 212 -23.11 -28.02 -10.38
CA GLY A 212 -21.65 -28.13 -10.33
C GLY A 212 -21.07 -27.70 -8.98
N ILE A 213 -19.94 -28.30 -8.68
CA ILE A 213 -19.10 -27.92 -7.52
C ILE A 213 -17.65 -27.72 -7.95
N LEU A 214 -17.05 -26.67 -7.46
CA LEU A 214 -15.61 -26.40 -7.59
C LEU A 214 -15.03 -26.20 -6.20
N ALA A 215 -13.86 -26.79 -5.95
CA ALA A 215 -13.07 -26.52 -4.76
C ALA A 215 -11.59 -26.40 -5.15
N ASP A 216 -10.90 -25.41 -4.60
CA ASP A 216 -9.45 -25.29 -4.74
C ASP A 216 -8.79 -24.93 -3.42
N ALA A 217 -7.51 -25.27 -3.31
CA ALA A 217 -6.66 -24.91 -2.19
C ALA A 217 -5.23 -24.69 -2.67
N ILE A 218 -4.59 -23.65 -2.14
CA ILE A 218 -3.22 -23.26 -2.44
C ILE A 218 -2.46 -23.13 -1.13
N TYR A 219 -1.28 -23.72 -1.08
CA TYR A 219 -0.30 -23.53 0.00
C TYR A 219 0.96 -22.92 -0.58
N THR A 220 1.43 -21.85 0.02
CA THR A 220 2.70 -21.21 -0.35
C THR A 220 3.50 -20.92 0.90
N LYS A 221 4.77 -21.32 0.88
CA LYS A 221 5.75 -20.92 1.88
C LYS A 221 6.93 -20.25 1.16
N ARG A 222 7.44 -19.17 1.74
CA ARG A 222 8.61 -18.44 1.25
C ARG A 222 9.48 -18.01 2.41
N ASN A 223 10.79 -18.11 2.24
CA ASN A 223 11.75 -17.47 3.12
C ASN A 223 12.49 -16.41 2.30
N THR A 224 12.64 -15.23 2.89
CA THR A 224 13.35 -14.10 2.28
C THR A 224 14.27 -13.50 3.31
N ASP A 225 15.57 -13.42 3.00
CA ASP A 225 16.51 -12.65 3.78
C ASP A 225 16.72 -11.32 3.04
N THR A 226 16.45 -10.22 3.70
CA THR A 226 16.54 -8.87 3.12
C THR A 226 17.55 -8.05 3.89
N ASN A 227 18.52 -7.52 3.17
CA ASN A 227 19.50 -6.60 3.71
C ASN A 227 19.00 -5.16 3.50
N ARG A 228 19.17 -4.33 4.51
CA ARG A 228 18.77 -2.92 4.48
C ARG A 228 19.85 -2.04 5.04
N VAL A 229 20.12 -0.92 4.36
CA VAL A 229 20.87 0.20 4.91
C VAL A 229 19.91 1.40 4.98
N PHE A 230 19.93 2.12 6.10
CA PHE A 230 18.94 3.17 6.31
C PHE A 230 19.49 4.42 7.01
N VAL A 231 18.83 5.53 6.70
CA VAL A 231 18.82 6.77 7.46
C VAL A 231 17.40 6.99 7.95
N SER A 232 17.15 7.02 9.25
CA SER A 232 15.78 7.11 9.78
C SER A 232 15.07 8.41 9.42
N GLY A 233 15.83 9.49 9.17
CA GLY A 233 15.32 10.77 8.70
C GLY A 233 16.41 11.78 8.41
N TRP A 234 16.12 12.64 7.42
CA TRP A 234 16.85 13.84 7.12
C TRP A 234 16.14 15.03 7.74
N GLU A 235 16.62 15.45 8.89
CA GLU A 235 16.00 16.50 9.68
C GLU A 235 16.46 17.88 9.20
N GLY A 236 15.49 18.71 8.77
CA GLY A 236 15.76 20.11 8.47
C GLY A 236 16.00 20.91 9.75
N GLY A 237 17.04 21.74 9.77
CA GLY A 237 17.37 22.54 10.95
C GLY A 237 18.30 23.70 10.63
N LYS A 238 18.78 24.37 11.70
CA LYS A 238 19.74 25.44 11.58
C LYS A 238 21.01 25.14 12.38
N PHE A 239 22.16 25.34 11.75
CA PHE A 239 23.47 25.18 12.32
C PHE A 239 24.07 26.53 12.74
N ALA A 240 24.87 26.51 13.83
CA ALA A 240 25.71 27.62 14.18
C ALA A 240 27.01 27.59 13.35
N PRO A 241 27.58 28.73 12.94
CA PRO A 241 28.83 28.78 12.17
C PRO A 241 29.99 28.03 12.80
N CYS A 242 30.05 27.94 14.15
CA CYS A 242 31.11 27.20 14.82
C CYS A 242 31.09 25.72 14.55
N GLN A 243 29.92 25.12 14.25
CA GLN A 243 29.77 23.68 13.95
C GLN A 243 30.48 23.28 12.65
N MET A 244 30.79 24.23 11.77
CA MET A 244 31.63 23.99 10.60
C MET A 244 33.09 23.70 10.97
N THR A 245 33.47 23.89 12.23
CA THR A 245 34.83 23.64 12.75
C THR A 245 34.86 22.40 13.67
N ALA A 246 36.05 21.84 13.87
CA ALA A 246 36.27 20.70 14.78
C ALA A 246 36.25 21.10 16.26
N THR A 247 36.33 22.37 16.56
CA THR A 247 36.55 22.90 17.94
C THR A 247 35.30 23.53 18.55
N CYS A 248 34.18 23.52 17.87
CA CYS A 248 32.92 24.00 18.43
C CYS A 248 32.52 23.22 19.66
N ASN A 249 32.19 23.93 20.73
CA ASN A 249 31.78 23.31 21.98
C ASN A 249 30.25 23.29 22.09
N PRO A 250 29.60 22.17 22.43
CA PRO A 250 28.14 22.13 22.58
C PRO A 250 27.56 23.15 23.52
N GLY A 251 28.29 23.48 24.61
CA GLY A 251 27.88 24.49 25.58
C GLY A 251 27.91 25.94 25.09
N ASP A 252 28.55 26.18 23.94
CA ASP A 252 28.66 27.52 23.34
C ASP A 252 27.61 27.78 22.26
N LEU A 253 26.68 26.84 22.06
CA LEU A 253 25.63 26.94 21.00
C LEU A 253 24.39 27.65 21.53
N ASP A 254 24.23 28.93 21.21
CA ASP A 254 23.01 29.69 21.42
C ASP A 254 22.09 29.57 20.18
N ASP A 255 20.79 29.47 20.38
CA ASP A 255 19.81 29.40 19.28
C ASP A 255 19.85 30.65 18.40
N ALA A 256 20.22 31.80 18.95
CA ALA A 256 20.40 33.04 18.20
C ALA A 256 21.56 32.99 17.17
N ASP A 257 22.55 32.13 17.41
CA ASP A 257 23.71 31.96 16.52
C ASP A 257 23.46 30.97 15.38
N LYS A 258 22.38 30.20 15.45
CA LYS A 258 22.03 29.19 14.46
C LYS A 258 21.38 29.84 13.24
N THR A 259 22.18 30.11 12.22
CA THR A 259 21.77 30.88 11.03
C THR A 259 21.86 30.08 9.71
N ILE A 260 22.58 28.96 9.70
CA ILE A 260 22.83 28.17 8.50
C ILE A 260 21.79 27.08 8.38
N VAL A 261 20.94 27.16 7.38
CA VAL A 261 19.90 26.12 7.08
C VAL A 261 20.55 24.88 6.47
N GLY A 262 20.14 23.72 6.90
CA GLY A 262 20.59 22.46 6.31
C GLY A 262 19.79 21.25 6.80
N TRP A 263 20.01 20.11 6.15
CA TRP A 263 19.43 18.81 6.46
C TRP A 263 20.51 17.84 6.89
N TRP A 264 20.29 17.16 8.00
CA TRP A 264 21.25 16.25 8.62
C TRP A 264 20.61 14.90 8.97
N GLN A 265 21.41 13.86 9.02
CA GLN A 265 21.00 12.51 9.39
C GLN A 265 20.88 12.39 10.90
N GLN A 266 19.70 12.02 11.40
CA GLN A 266 19.52 11.76 12.84
C GLN A 266 20.01 10.37 13.22
N GLN A 267 19.82 9.37 12.38
CA GLN A 267 20.27 8.01 12.60
C GLN A 267 20.77 7.42 11.29
N PHE A 268 21.86 6.68 11.36
CA PHE A 268 22.36 5.85 10.25
C PHE A 268 22.55 4.41 10.72
N GLY A 269 22.12 3.43 9.96
CA GLY A 269 22.21 2.03 10.35
C GLY A 269 22.11 1.04 9.20
N ALA A 270 22.29 -0.22 9.55
CA ALA A 270 22.03 -1.35 8.66
C ALA A 270 21.42 -2.51 9.42
N GLU A 271 20.60 -3.30 8.73
CA GLU A 271 19.92 -4.44 9.31
C GLU A 271 19.71 -5.56 8.29
N GLN A 272 19.56 -6.78 8.78
CA GLN A 272 19.07 -7.91 8.02
C GLN A 272 17.75 -8.38 8.63
N SER A 273 16.73 -8.55 7.79
CA SER A 273 15.45 -9.14 8.14
C SER A 273 15.34 -10.53 7.53
N GLN A 274 15.13 -11.54 8.38
CA GLN A 274 14.85 -12.92 7.98
C GLN A 274 13.37 -13.16 8.08
N VAL A 275 12.70 -13.30 6.93
CA VAL A 275 11.24 -13.37 6.82
C VAL A 275 10.80 -14.77 6.41
N SER A 276 9.86 -15.33 7.13
CA SER A 276 9.12 -16.54 6.76
C SER A 276 7.66 -16.16 6.51
N ASP A 277 7.20 -16.31 5.27
CA ASP A 277 5.82 -16.01 4.83
C ASP A 277 5.12 -17.32 4.44
N GLU A 278 4.08 -17.68 5.18
CA GLU A 278 3.26 -18.84 4.94
C GLU A 278 1.82 -18.41 4.65
N ARG A 279 1.26 -18.91 3.52
CA ARG A 279 -0.10 -18.58 3.11
C ARG A 279 -0.88 -19.81 2.70
N ILE A 280 -2.16 -19.84 3.08
CA ILE A 280 -3.15 -20.82 2.65
C ILE A 280 -4.34 -20.05 2.09
N ASP A 281 -4.68 -20.33 0.82
CA ASP A 281 -5.91 -19.89 0.18
C ASP A 281 -6.78 -21.09 -0.09
N ALA A 282 -8.10 -20.97 0.09
CA ALA A 282 -9.05 -22.02 -0.24
C ALA A 282 -10.35 -21.41 -0.74
N ARG A 283 -10.94 -22.04 -1.74
CA ARG A 283 -12.23 -21.61 -2.28
C ARG A 283 -13.12 -22.78 -2.51
N ILE A 284 -14.44 -22.52 -2.39
CA ILE A 284 -15.48 -23.45 -2.79
C ILE A 284 -16.57 -22.68 -3.51
N ALA A 285 -17.06 -23.22 -4.61
CA ALA A 285 -18.20 -22.67 -5.33
C ALA A 285 -19.17 -23.80 -5.71
N PHE A 286 -20.45 -23.54 -5.52
CA PHE A 286 -21.56 -24.38 -5.94
C PHE A 286 -22.45 -23.60 -6.89
N GLN A 287 -22.81 -24.19 -8.02
CA GLN A 287 -23.79 -23.64 -8.93
C GLN A 287 -24.93 -24.61 -9.17
N TRP A 288 -26.14 -24.06 -9.29
CA TRP A 288 -27.34 -24.79 -9.60
C TRP A 288 -28.18 -24.04 -10.62
N LYS A 289 -28.44 -24.69 -11.75
CA LYS A 289 -29.28 -24.23 -12.87
C LYS A 289 -30.58 -25.05 -12.91
N PRO A 290 -31.56 -24.77 -12.02
CA PRO A 290 -32.81 -25.56 -11.96
C PRO A 290 -33.67 -25.41 -13.19
N SER A 291 -33.45 -24.41 -14.00
CA SER A 291 -34.04 -24.18 -15.32
C SER A 291 -33.08 -23.40 -16.21
N GLU A 292 -33.30 -23.34 -17.50
CA GLU A 292 -32.53 -22.53 -18.45
C GLU A 292 -32.48 -21.03 -18.06
N ASN A 293 -33.46 -20.58 -17.31
CA ASN A 293 -33.66 -19.17 -16.95
C ASN A 293 -33.19 -18.82 -15.54
N THR A 294 -32.68 -19.79 -14.76
CA THR A 294 -32.32 -19.57 -13.35
C THR A 294 -30.95 -20.14 -13.08
N LEU A 295 -30.05 -19.30 -12.53
CA LEU A 295 -28.74 -19.72 -12.02
C LEU A 295 -28.55 -19.23 -10.60
N LEU A 296 -28.33 -20.15 -9.68
CA LEU A 296 -27.91 -19.88 -8.32
C LEU A 296 -26.41 -20.20 -8.17
N THR A 297 -25.64 -19.27 -7.64
CA THR A 297 -24.23 -19.45 -7.27
C THR A 297 -24.07 -19.21 -5.77
N ILE A 298 -23.38 -20.10 -5.08
CA ILE A 298 -22.94 -19.93 -3.69
C ILE A 298 -21.44 -20.14 -3.68
N ASP A 299 -20.70 -19.22 -3.12
CA ASP A 299 -19.23 -19.26 -3.08
C ASP A 299 -18.68 -18.81 -1.74
N ASP A 300 -17.49 -19.31 -1.40
CA ASP A 300 -16.71 -18.92 -0.25
C ASP A 300 -15.23 -18.85 -0.61
N ASN A 301 -14.58 -17.75 -0.22
CA ASN A 301 -13.17 -17.49 -0.43
C ASN A 301 -12.52 -17.25 0.92
N PHE A 302 -11.53 -18.08 1.25
CA PHE A 302 -10.76 -18.02 2.49
C PHE A 302 -9.29 -17.78 2.17
N SER A 303 -8.63 -16.90 2.94
CA SER A 303 -7.19 -16.70 2.92
C SER A 303 -6.66 -16.54 4.34
N ARG A 304 -5.53 -17.19 4.63
CA ARG A 304 -4.74 -17.01 5.85
C ARG A 304 -3.29 -16.83 5.48
N GLN A 305 -2.69 -15.73 5.93
CA GLN A 305 -1.26 -15.47 5.81
C GLN A 305 -0.64 -15.28 7.19
N LYS A 306 0.46 -15.98 7.44
CA LYS A 306 1.30 -15.80 8.63
C LYS A 306 2.70 -15.37 8.19
N ILE A 307 3.18 -14.25 8.74
CA ILE A 307 4.51 -13.71 8.49
C ILE A 307 5.26 -13.68 9.82
N GLU A 308 6.43 -14.30 9.84
CA GLU A 308 7.38 -14.21 10.96
C GLU A 308 8.65 -13.51 10.46
N THR A 309 9.07 -12.45 11.15
CA THR A 309 10.26 -11.68 10.80
C THR A 309 11.19 -11.60 12.00
N ASN A 310 12.46 -11.97 11.80
CA ASN A 310 13.53 -11.68 12.76
C ASN A 310 14.46 -10.64 12.16
N THR A 311 14.67 -9.53 12.87
CA THR A 311 15.52 -8.43 12.41
C THR A 311 16.71 -8.26 13.34
N TYR A 312 17.89 -8.09 12.77
CA TYR A 312 19.14 -7.83 13.47
C TYR A 312 19.86 -6.67 12.80
N GLY A 313 20.27 -5.68 13.58
CA GLY A 313 20.85 -4.49 13.00
C GLY A 313 21.63 -3.64 13.98
N PHE A 314 22.09 -2.50 13.49
CA PHE A 314 22.66 -1.44 14.33
C PHE A 314 22.15 -0.07 13.89
N GLY A 315 22.20 0.90 14.81
CA GLY A 315 21.92 2.30 14.51
C GLY A 315 22.86 3.22 15.27
N LEU A 316 23.48 4.15 14.55
CA LEU A 316 24.24 5.26 15.12
C LEU A 316 23.32 6.46 15.29
N TRP A 317 23.35 7.10 16.46
CA TRP A 317 22.52 8.25 16.76
C TRP A 317 23.30 9.54 16.79
N PHE A 318 22.83 10.54 16.04
CA PHE A 318 23.45 11.86 15.93
C PHE A 318 22.51 12.93 16.46
N GLY A 319 23.06 13.92 17.14
CA GLY A 319 22.36 15.07 17.68
C GLY A 319 22.77 16.36 16.99
N LEU A 320 21.83 17.16 16.47
CA LEU A 320 22.14 18.42 15.77
C LEU A 320 23.17 19.28 16.47
N ASN A 321 23.03 19.42 17.79
CA ASN A 321 23.96 20.25 18.58
C ASN A 321 25.33 19.61 18.79
N ASP A 322 25.46 18.30 18.58
CA ASP A 322 26.69 17.53 18.80
C ASP A 322 27.54 17.40 17.54
N LEU A 323 27.00 17.78 16.37
CA LEU A 323 27.73 17.73 15.11
C LEU A 323 28.84 18.75 15.02
N ARG A 324 29.99 18.35 14.50
CA ARG A 324 31.20 19.15 14.28
C ARG A 324 31.80 18.87 12.91
N SER A 325 32.63 19.79 12.43
CA SER A 325 33.25 19.70 11.09
C SER A 325 32.21 19.52 10.00
N VAL A 326 31.03 20.10 10.17
CA VAL A 326 29.89 19.98 9.25
C VAL A 326 30.25 20.62 7.93
N GLN A 327 30.04 19.86 6.84
CA GLN A 327 30.14 20.36 5.47
C GLN A 327 28.76 20.21 4.82
N LEU A 328 28.34 21.24 4.11
CA LEU A 328 27.09 21.29 3.39
C LEU A 328 27.37 21.34 1.88
N ASP A 329 26.54 20.70 1.10
CA ASP A 329 26.49 20.91 -0.34
C ASP A 329 25.75 22.20 -0.71
N SER A 330 25.57 22.46 -2.01
CA SER A 330 24.86 23.64 -2.51
C SER A 330 23.36 23.67 -2.17
N ASN A 331 22.76 22.51 -1.85
CA ASN A 331 21.35 22.37 -1.50
C ASN A 331 21.10 22.46 0.01
N GLY A 332 22.18 22.47 0.80
CA GLY A 332 22.10 22.44 2.27
C GLY A 332 22.08 21.04 2.86
N THR A 333 22.30 19.99 2.07
CA THR A 333 22.48 18.63 2.62
C THR A 333 23.84 18.55 3.32
N VAL A 334 23.85 18.03 4.55
CA VAL A 334 25.07 17.75 5.29
C VAL A 334 25.77 16.54 4.67
N ILE A 335 26.92 16.76 4.04
CA ILE A 335 27.67 15.75 3.29
C ILE A 335 28.88 15.17 4.05
N ASP A 336 29.33 15.81 5.11
CA ASP A 336 30.38 15.29 6.01
C ASP A 336 30.18 15.91 7.41
N TYR A 337 30.28 15.10 8.44
CA TYR A 337 30.20 15.55 9.81
C TYR A 337 30.84 14.58 10.79
N ARG A 338 31.03 15.00 12.03
CA ARG A 338 31.62 14.21 13.11
C ARG A 338 30.90 14.47 14.42
N GLN A 339 30.78 13.40 15.24
CA GLN A 339 30.26 13.46 16.60
C GLN A 339 31.17 12.65 17.53
N ALA A 340 31.55 13.20 18.67
CA ALA A 340 32.29 12.49 19.68
C ALA A 340 31.35 11.74 20.62
N GLY A 341 31.72 10.51 21.00
CA GLY A 341 30.90 9.69 21.88
C GLY A 341 29.53 9.30 21.28
N THR A 342 29.52 9.02 20.00
CA THR A 342 28.29 8.63 19.28
C THR A 342 27.68 7.38 19.89
N PRO A 343 26.41 7.42 20.34
CA PRO A 343 25.68 6.25 20.77
C PRO A 343 25.47 5.27 19.61
N MET A 344 25.55 3.98 19.92
CA MET A 344 25.23 2.92 18.96
C MET A 344 24.29 1.92 19.62
N ASP A 345 23.15 1.74 19.04
CA ASP A 345 22.23 0.67 19.36
C ASP A 345 22.46 -0.53 18.45
N LEU A 346 22.36 -1.71 19.04
CA LEU A 346 22.29 -2.99 18.36
C LEU A 346 20.85 -3.43 18.46
N ASN A 347 20.17 -3.47 17.31
CA ASN A 347 18.74 -3.70 17.24
C ASN A 347 18.45 -5.20 17.06
N GLY A 348 17.50 -5.70 17.83
CA GLY A 348 16.98 -7.04 17.66
C GLY A 348 15.46 -7.00 17.78
N GLY A 349 14.76 -7.62 16.81
CA GLY A 349 13.31 -7.64 16.79
C GLY A 349 12.77 -8.95 16.28
N THR A 350 11.61 -9.34 16.80
CA THR A 350 10.80 -10.43 16.27
C THR A 350 9.40 -9.90 16.02
N GLU A 351 8.92 -10.01 14.79
CA GLU A 351 7.54 -9.66 14.43
C GLU A 351 6.80 -10.93 14.01
N GLU A 352 5.63 -11.13 14.58
CA GLU A 352 4.65 -12.09 14.09
C GLU A 352 3.40 -11.34 13.67
N ARG A 353 2.98 -11.55 12.40
CA ARG A 353 1.77 -10.96 11.85
C ARG A 353 0.93 -12.04 11.21
N GLU A 354 -0.33 -12.10 11.59
CA GLU A 354 -1.31 -13.00 10.98
C GLU A 354 -2.46 -12.19 10.39
N ARG A 355 -2.88 -12.57 9.18
CA ARG A 355 -4.09 -12.07 8.52
C ARG A 355 -5.00 -13.22 8.16
N ARG A 356 -6.28 -13.08 8.46
CA ARG A 356 -7.34 -14.02 8.09
C ARG A 356 -8.42 -13.26 7.36
N THR A 357 -8.80 -13.73 6.17
CA THR A 357 -9.90 -13.13 5.38
C THR A 357 -10.83 -14.25 4.94
N ASN A 358 -12.13 -14.01 5.07
CA ASN A 358 -13.16 -14.92 4.56
C ASN A 358 -14.27 -14.09 3.91
N GLN A 359 -14.75 -14.52 2.72
CA GLN A 359 -15.88 -13.91 2.04
C GLN A 359 -16.80 -14.99 1.51
N ILE A 360 -18.01 -15.04 2.06
CA ILE A 360 -19.09 -15.90 1.56
C ILE A 360 -20.09 -15.07 0.75
N GLY A 361 -20.56 -15.59 -0.38
CA GLY A 361 -21.49 -14.92 -1.26
C GLY A 361 -22.58 -15.82 -1.81
N VAL A 362 -23.71 -15.22 -2.16
CA VAL A 362 -24.84 -15.85 -2.85
C VAL A 362 -25.28 -14.93 -3.99
N ASN A 363 -25.34 -15.47 -5.21
CA ASN A 363 -25.82 -14.77 -6.38
C ASN A 363 -26.96 -15.56 -7.03
N LEU A 364 -28.04 -14.88 -7.39
CA LEU A 364 -29.17 -15.43 -8.12
C LEU A 364 -29.41 -14.62 -9.40
N LYS A 365 -29.22 -15.26 -10.55
CA LYS A 365 -29.60 -14.73 -11.87
C LYS A 365 -30.90 -15.37 -12.31
N GLN A 366 -31.89 -14.56 -12.72
CA GLN A 366 -33.18 -15.00 -13.19
C GLN A 366 -33.57 -14.25 -14.45
N SER A 367 -33.76 -14.95 -15.57
CA SER A 367 -34.40 -14.43 -16.79
C SER A 367 -35.91 -14.65 -16.68
N PHE A 368 -36.70 -13.58 -16.78
CA PHE A 368 -38.15 -13.65 -16.78
C PHE A 368 -38.71 -13.76 -18.20
N SER A 369 -37.95 -13.25 -19.16
CA SER A 369 -38.20 -13.34 -20.61
C SER A 369 -36.87 -13.11 -21.36
N ASP A 370 -36.91 -13.18 -22.69
CA ASP A 370 -35.76 -12.87 -23.55
C ASP A 370 -35.27 -11.43 -23.35
N ASN A 371 -36.14 -10.54 -22.89
CA ASN A 371 -35.86 -9.12 -22.72
C ASN A 371 -35.66 -8.68 -21.27
N LEU A 372 -36.04 -9.47 -20.25
CA LEU A 372 -36.05 -9.03 -18.86
C LEU A 372 -35.37 -10.04 -17.98
N SER A 373 -34.31 -9.61 -17.27
CA SER A 373 -33.56 -10.42 -16.31
C SER A 373 -33.30 -9.66 -15.00
N MET A 374 -33.05 -10.44 -13.96
CA MET A 374 -32.71 -9.95 -12.62
C MET A 374 -31.41 -10.60 -12.16
N ASP A 375 -30.57 -9.82 -11.47
CA ASP A 375 -29.38 -10.26 -10.74
C ASP A 375 -29.50 -9.79 -9.29
N LEU A 376 -29.50 -10.73 -8.35
CA LEU A 376 -29.52 -10.48 -6.92
C LEU A 376 -28.26 -11.07 -6.31
N ASP A 377 -27.45 -10.25 -5.66
CA ASP A 377 -26.19 -10.63 -5.02
C ASP A 377 -26.16 -10.19 -3.58
N ALA A 378 -25.69 -11.06 -2.69
CA ALA A 378 -25.47 -10.73 -1.29
C ALA A 378 -24.20 -11.42 -0.78
N SER A 379 -23.42 -10.71 0.05
CA SER A 379 -22.21 -11.24 0.63
C SER A 379 -21.93 -10.73 2.04
N TYR A 380 -21.16 -11.55 2.76
CA TYR A 380 -20.57 -11.24 4.05
C TYR A 380 -19.06 -11.50 3.93
N ALA A 381 -18.25 -10.51 4.26
CA ALA A 381 -16.80 -10.65 4.30
C ALA A 381 -16.26 -10.17 5.65
N LYS A 382 -15.23 -10.83 6.16
CA LYS A 382 -14.51 -10.43 7.36
C LYS A 382 -13.01 -10.62 7.15
N SER A 383 -12.24 -9.60 7.50
CA SER A 383 -10.79 -9.65 7.55
C SER A 383 -10.32 -9.30 8.97
N GLU A 384 -9.32 -10.02 9.46
CA GLU A 384 -8.72 -9.81 10.77
C GLU A 384 -7.20 -9.76 10.63
N GLN A 385 -6.56 -8.82 11.32
CA GLN A 385 -5.11 -8.75 11.48
C GLN A 385 -4.76 -8.95 12.94
N ASN A 386 -3.83 -9.86 13.20
CA ASN A 386 -3.32 -10.22 14.52
C ASN A 386 -4.41 -10.62 15.52
N PRO A 387 -5.37 -11.50 15.14
CA PRO A 387 -6.54 -11.78 15.96
C PRO A 387 -6.23 -12.47 17.29
N ASP A 388 -5.02 -13.00 17.46
CA ASP A 388 -4.56 -13.69 18.66
C ASP A 388 -3.45 -12.87 19.39
N GLY A 389 -3.37 -11.55 19.16
CA GLY A 389 -2.42 -10.65 19.80
C GLY A 389 -0.99 -10.73 19.28
N GLN A 390 -0.78 -11.24 18.06
CA GLN A 390 0.52 -11.22 17.39
C GLN A 390 1.01 -9.77 17.27
N GLY A 391 2.32 -9.58 17.22
CA GLY A 391 2.88 -8.24 17.13
C GLY A 391 4.40 -8.21 17.03
N PHE A 392 4.98 -7.08 17.36
CA PHE A 392 6.41 -6.81 17.32
C PHE A 392 6.97 -6.78 18.73
N ASP A 393 8.04 -7.51 18.96
CA ASP A 393 8.86 -7.53 20.15
C ASP A 393 10.29 -7.08 19.83
N GLY A 394 10.61 -5.82 20.08
CA GLY A 394 11.91 -5.21 19.81
C GLY A 394 12.70 -4.95 21.08
N ALA A 395 13.98 -5.21 21.03
CA ALA A 395 14.93 -4.84 22.07
C ALA A 395 16.15 -4.17 21.46
N ASP A 396 16.42 -2.96 21.90
CA ASP A 396 17.66 -2.26 21.59
C ASP A 396 18.62 -2.40 22.77
N ILE A 397 19.80 -2.89 22.49
CA ILE A 397 20.93 -2.96 23.42
C ILE A 397 22.06 -2.13 22.82
N GLY A 398 22.96 -1.59 23.65
CA GLY A 398 23.99 -0.76 23.04
C GLY A 398 24.93 -0.09 24.04
N TYR A 399 25.59 0.94 23.60
CA TYR A 399 26.53 1.72 24.37
C TYR A 399 26.52 3.19 23.94
N GLY A 400 26.86 4.08 24.87
CA GLY A 400 26.84 5.51 24.65
C GLY A 400 27.68 6.28 25.64
N GLY A 401 27.62 7.61 25.62
CA GLY A 401 28.37 8.49 26.47
C GLY A 401 29.89 8.29 26.32
N THR A 402 30.59 8.01 27.43
CA THR A 402 32.04 7.79 27.41
C THR A 402 32.48 6.49 26.73
N LEU A 403 31.56 5.58 26.49
CA LEU A 403 31.77 4.32 25.77
C LEU A 403 31.43 4.45 24.29
N GLY A 404 30.77 5.52 23.89
CA GLY A 404 30.46 5.81 22.47
C GLY A 404 31.73 6.08 21.68
N PHE A 405 31.70 5.70 20.40
CA PHE A 405 32.80 5.92 19.47
C PHE A 405 32.75 7.34 18.89
N ASN A 406 33.91 7.83 18.46
CA ASN A 406 33.97 9.05 17.67
C ASN A 406 33.66 8.72 16.23
N MET A 407 32.46 8.96 15.80
CA MET A 407 31.93 8.58 14.49
C MET A 407 31.49 9.80 13.69
N GLY A 408 31.40 9.62 12.41
CA GLY A 408 30.78 10.55 11.48
C GLY A 408 30.25 9.80 10.29
N VAL A 409 29.60 10.52 9.40
CA VAL A 409 29.12 9.99 8.13
C VAL A 409 29.52 10.94 7.00
N ARG A 410 29.93 10.36 5.89
CA ARG A 410 30.19 11.07 4.65
C ARG A 410 29.20 10.62 3.59
N VAL A 411 28.56 11.56 2.95
CA VAL A 411 27.67 11.34 1.81
C VAL A 411 28.47 11.55 0.53
N VAL A 412 28.58 10.50 -0.28
CA VAL A 412 29.34 10.50 -1.54
C VAL A 412 28.41 10.00 -2.64
N GLY A 413 28.12 10.88 -3.62
CA GLY A 413 27.28 10.44 -4.75
C GLY A 413 25.78 10.50 -4.48
N ASP A 414 25.04 9.75 -5.27
CA ASP A 414 23.60 9.69 -5.36
C ASP A 414 23.06 8.49 -4.57
N SER A 415 21.85 8.59 -4.04
CA SER A 415 21.18 7.52 -3.30
C SER A 415 20.80 6.29 -4.14
N SER A 416 20.89 6.38 -5.45
CA SER A 416 20.60 5.28 -6.37
C SER A 416 21.76 4.29 -6.52
N ASP A 417 23.00 4.67 -6.16
CA ASP A 417 24.19 3.85 -6.34
C ASP A 417 25.25 3.97 -5.21
N HIS A 418 25.03 4.87 -4.24
CA HIS A 418 25.96 5.08 -3.12
C HIS A 418 25.25 5.13 -1.78
N LEU A 419 25.79 4.36 -0.81
CA LEU A 419 25.43 4.44 0.61
C LEU A 419 26.24 5.54 1.30
N PRO A 420 25.70 6.20 2.34
CA PRO A 420 26.50 7.03 3.21
C PRO A 420 27.64 6.20 3.85
N GLU A 421 28.85 6.75 3.85
CA GLU A 421 30.04 6.08 4.38
C GLU A 421 30.22 6.38 5.86
N MET A 422 30.28 5.34 6.70
CA MET A 422 30.70 5.48 8.08
C MET A 422 32.17 5.91 8.15
N THR A 423 32.45 6.90 8.98
CA THR A 423 33.81 7.36 9.25
C THR A 423 34.07 7.33 10.75
N SER A 424 35.31 7.04 11.12
CA SER A 424 35.76 7.10 12.51
C SER A 424 36.99 8.01 12.67
N TYR A 425 37.19 8.58 13.84
CA TYR A 425 38.28 9.54 14.02
C TYR A 425 38.82 9.60 15.47
N GLY A 426 40.07 10.03 15.58
CA GLY A 426 40.72 10.23 16.87
C GLY A 426 40.94 8.96 17.68
N PRO A 427 41.38 9.10 18.94
CA PRO A 427 41.75 7.94 19.77
C PRO A 427 40.58 7.01 20.10
N ASN A 428 39.36 7.50 20.13
CA ASN A 428 38.14 6.70 20.33
C ASN A 428 37.46 6.32 18.99
N GLY A 429 38.18 6.37 17.87
CA GLY A 429 37.69 5.91 16.58
C GLY A 429 37.93 4.42 16.32
N ASP A 430 38.56 3.68 17.28
CA ASP A 430 38.71 2.24 17.15
C ASP A 430 37.38 1.53 17.39
N THR A 431 36.77 1.06 16.30
CA THR A 431 35.50 0.36 16.30
C THR A 431 35.62 -1.15 16.50
N SER A 432 36.81 -1.69 16.75
CA SER A 432 37.03 -3.13 16.98
C SER A 432 36.28 -3.67 18.22
N ARG A 433 35.87 -2.79 19.14
CA ARG A 433 35.18 -3.15 20.37
C ARG A 433 33.64 -3.07 20.26
N TYR A 434 33.10 -2.74 19.11
CA TYR A 434 31.63 -2.53 19.04
C TYR A 434 30.80 -3.80 19.35
N LEU A 435 31.39 -5.00 19.25
CA LEU A 435 30.79 -6.28 19.70
C LEU A 435 31.29 -6.74 21.07
N ASP A 436 32.00 -5.91 21.82
CA ASP A 436 32.50 -6.25 23.17
C ASP A 436 31.32 -6.35 24.16
N PRO A 437 30.94 -7.56 24.62
CA PRO A 437 29.78 -7.73 25.51
C PRO A 437 29.90 -7.03 26.84
N THR A 438 31.11 -6.61 27.23
CA THR A 438 31.34 -5.92 28.53
C THR A 438 30.90 -4.47 28.53
N ILE A 439 30.69 -3.86 27.36
CA ILE A 439 30.24 -2.48 27.21
C ILE A 439 28.80 -2.36 26.74
N ILE A 440 28.18 -3.45 26.30
CA ILE A 440 26.81 -3.46 25.78
C ILE A 440 25.83 -3.58 26.95
N GLY A 441 24.92 -2.63 27.05
CA GLY A 441 23.87 -2.61 28.08
C GLY A 441 22.48 -2.63 27.46
N SER A 442 21.49 -3.00 28.28
CA SER A 442 20.06 -2.83 27.93
C SER A 442 19.77 -1.35 27.70
N HIS A 443 18.92 -1.05 26.71
CA HIS A 443 18.54 0.32 26.40
C HIS A 443 17.02 0.46 26.28
N VAL A 444 16.41 0.06 25.18
CA VAL A 444 14.99 0.24 24.90
C VAL A 444 14.33 -1.11 24.68
N LEU A 445 13.15 -1.29 25.25
CA LEU A 445 12.33 -2.50 25.14
C LEU A 445 10.96 -2.10 24.61
N VAL A 446 10.59 -2.57 23.42
CA VAL A 446 9.35 -2.19 22.74
C VAL A 446 8.57 -3.44 22.39
N ARG A 447 7.38 -3.58 22.99
CA ARG A 447 6.41 -4.59 22.56
C ARG A 447 5.15 -3.89 22.09
N VAL A 448 4.65 -4.25 20.91
CA VAL A 448 3.45 -3.66 20.31
C VAL A 448 2.64 -4.75 19.63
N SER A 449 1.34 -4.75 19.85
CA SER A 449 0.39 -5.53 19.07
C SER A 449 -0.70 -4.61 18.56
N GLN A 450 -1.06 -4.75 17.29
CA GLN A 450 -2.16 -4.04 16.69
C GLN A 450 -3.16 -5.06 16.14
N GLU A 451 -4.33 -5.09 16.73
CA GLU A 451 -5.43 -5.92 16.30
C GLU A 451 -6.44 -5.10 15.52
N ASN A 452 -6.72 -5.51 14.29
CA ASN A 452 -7.70 -4.86 13.44
C ASN A 452 -8.73 -5.89 12.95
N SER A 453 -9.97 -5.46 12.78
CA SER A 453 -11.01 -6.25 12.13
C SER A 453 -11.84 -5.34 11.22
N ASP A 454 -12.15 -5.84 10.03
CA ASP A 454 -13.01 -5.20 9.05
C ASP A 454 -14.10 -6.18 8.61
N THR A 455 -15.36 -5.77 8.72
CA THR A 455 -16.54 -6.59 8.42
C THR A 455 -17.41 -5.88 7.39
N LEU A 456 -17.59 -6.50 6.23
CA LEU A 456 -18.44 -6.01 5.16
C LEU A 456 -19.70 -6.87 5.00
N LYS A 457 -20.85 -6.21 4.94
CA LYS A 457 -22.13 -6.83 4.54
C LYS A 457 -22.63 -6.08 3.32
N GLN A 458 -22.87 -6.78 2.24
CA GLN A 458 -23.23 -6.19 0.95
C GLN A 458 -24.45 -6.87 0.36
N ALA A 459 -25.30 -6.08 -0.31
CA ALA A 459 -26.39 -6.57 -1.11
C ALA A 459 -26.58 -5.69 -2.36
N ARG A 460 -26.81 -6.32 -3.50
CA ARG A 460 -27.06 -5.65 -4.79
C ARG A 460 -28.23 -6.30 -5.49
N PHE A 461 -29.12 -5.49 -6.01
CA PHE A 461 -30.22 -5.88 -6.88
C PHE A 461 -30.09 -5.11 -8.19
N LYS A 462 -30.09 -5.84 -9.33
CA LYS A 462 -30.07 -5.28 -10.67
C LYS A 462 -31.20 -5.90 -11.50
N LEU A 463 -31.98 -5.06 -12.15
CA LEU A 463 -32.98 -5.43 -13.14
C LEU A 463 -32.49 -4.93 -14.49
N SER A 464 -32.37 -5.81 -15.47
CA SER A 464 -31.90 -5.54 -16.83
C SER A 464 -33.02 -5.79 -17.82
N TRP A 465 -33.31 -4.78 -18.64
CA TRP A 465 -34.19 -4.90 -19.79
C TRP A 465 -33.36 -4.66 -21.06
N LYS A 466 -33.49 -5.56 -22.03
CA LYS A 466 -32.79 -5.44 -23.30
C LYS A 466 -33.77 -5.61 -24.49
N ASP A 467 -33.51 -4.87 -25.55
CA ASP A 467 -34.15 -5.02 -26.86
C ASP A 467 -33.01 -4.90 -27.91
N GLU A 468 -33.32 -5.06 -29.20
CA GLU A 468 -32.33 -5.17 -30.28
C GLU A 468 -31.13 -4.19 -30.14
N ASN A 469 -31.40 -2.90 -29.85
CA ASN A 469 -30.37 -1.85 -29.85
C ASN A 469 -30.29 -1.11 -28.50
N VAL A 470 -31.03 -1.54 -27.49
CA VAL A 470 -31.09 -0.83 -26.20
C VAL A 470 -31.04 -1.83 -25.05
N ARG A 471 -30.17 -1.54 -24.07
CA ARG A 471 -30.21 -2.22 -22.78
C ARG A 471 -30.33 -1.15 -21.66
N VAL A 472 -31.22 -1.42 -20.73
CA VAL A 472 -31.41 -0.58 -19.55
C VAL A 472 -31.20 -1.41 -18.29
N ASP A 473 -30.28 -0.99 -17.47
CA ASP A 473 -29.98 -1.59 -16.16
C ASP A 473 -30.37 -0.61 -15.07
N ALA A 474 -31.21 -1.04 -14.13
CA ALA A 474 -31.61 -0.25 -12.97
C ALA A 474 -31.47 -1.07 -11.70
N GLY A 475 -31.04 -0.45 -10.60
CA GLY A 475 -30.89 -1.22 -9.39
C GLY A 475 -30.57 -0.43 -8.14
N LEU A 476 -30.34 -1.20 -7.08
CA LEU A 476 -30.06 -0.74 -5.73
C LEU A 476 -28.82 -1.48 -5.21
N SER A 477 -27.99 -0.82 -4.42
CA SER A 477 -26.96 -1.49 -3.63
C SER A 477 -26.93 -0.95 -2.20
N TRP A 478 -26.57 -1.82 -1.28
CA TRP A 478 -26.35 -1.54 0.12
C TRP A 478 -25.03 -2.14 0.58
N LEU A 479 -24.30 -1.37 1.38
CA LEU A 479 -23.03 -1.76 2.00
C LEU A 479 -23.04 -1.29 3.46
N ASP A 480 -22.67 -2.17 4.39
CA ASP A 480 -22.37 -1.91 5.79
C ASP A 480 -20.94 -2.33 6.06
N ASP A 481 -20.08 -1.38 6.35
CA ASP A 481 -18.62 -1.53 6.52
C ASP A 481 -18.28 -1.14 7.96
N GLU A 482 -17.87 -2.11 8.78
CA GLU A 482 -17.56 -1.94 10.20
C GLU A 482 -16.09 -2.27 10.45
N PHE A 483 -15.30 -1.26 10.79
CA PHE A 483 -13.89 -1.37 11.07
C PHE A 483 -13.59 -1.12 12.54
N THR A 484 -12.82 -2.02 13.17
CA THR A 484 -12.32 -1.87 14.54
C THR A 484 -10.80 -1.93 14.59
N LEU A 485 -10.20 -1.13 15.46
CA LEU A 485 -8.76 -1.13 15.72
C LEU A 485 -8.51 -0.97 17.22
N GLN A 486 -7.54 -1.74 17.74
CA GLN A 486 -6.98 -1.55 19.08
C GLN A 486 -5.48 -1.86 19.10
N ASN A 487 -4.72 -1.07 19.84
CA ASN A 487 -3.30 -1.27 20.07
C ASN A 487 -3.04 -1.65 21.53
N SER A 488 -2.19 -2.64 21.73
CA SER A 488 -1.59 -2.96 23.02
C SER A 488 -0.09 -2.74 22.94
N ASN A 489 0.51 -2.15 23.98
CA ASN A 489 1.93 -1.84 23.96
C ASN A 489 2.51 -1.71 25.38
N THR A 490 3.83 -1.69 25.49
CA THR A 490 4.56 -1.42 26.74
C THR A 490 4.65 0.06 27.07
N PHE A 491 4.38 0.97 26.13
CA PHE A 491 4.45 2.43 26.34
C PHE A 491 3.37 2.97 27.26
N ALA A 492 2.20 2.29 27.32
CA ALA A 492 1.10 2.71 28.18
C ALA A 492 1.51 2.91 29.64
N ASN A 493 2.51 2.17 30.10
CA ASN A 493 3.08 2.25 31.44
C ASN A 493 4.55 2.69 31.46
N ASN A 494 5.10 3.17 30.36
CA ASN A 494 6.51 3.48 30.17
C ASN A 494 7.48 2.31 30.48
N PHE A 495 7.03 1.08 30.35
CA PHE A 495 7.86 -0.10 30.64
C PHE A 495 9.08 -0.19 29.72
N TRP A 496 8.99 0.34 28.51
CA TRP A 496 10.10 0.40 27.58
C TRP A 496 11.36 1.11 28.15
N GLN A 497 11.21 1.96 29.18
CA GLN A 497 12.29 2.64 29.87
C GLN A 497 12.72 1.97 31.19
N ALA A 498 12.09 0.85 31.59
CA ALA A 498 12.36 0.20 32.88
C ALA A 498 13.85 -0.12 33.09
N PHE A 499 14.55 -0.49 32.03
CA PHE A 499 15.98 -0.77 32.03
C PHE A 499 16.75 0.15 31.06
N ALA A 500 16.23 1.36 30.81
CA ALA A 500 16.84 2.31 29.88
C ALA A 500 18.20 2.82 30.41
N GLY A 501 19.20 2.62 29.56
CA GLY A 501 20.57 3.07 29.84
C GLY A 501 21.53 2.29 28.97
N TYR A 502 22.64 2.89 28.62
CA TYR A 502 23.72 2.18 27.96
C TYR A 502 24.64 1.57 29.03
N GLY A 503 25.20 0.40 28.84
CA GLY A 503 26.02 -0.36 29.77
C GLY A 503 27.01 0.43 30.65
N PRO A 504 27.56 -0.16 31.68
CA PRO A 504 28.46 0.53 32.58
C PRO A 504 29.80 0.88 31.91
N PRO A 505 30.41 2.03 32.22
CA PRO A 505 29.97 3.15 33.02
C PRO A 505 29.50 4.34 32.17
N SER A 506 28.27 4.28 31.65
CA SER A 506 27.79 5.30 30.71
C SER A 506 27.51 6.67 31.31
N GLY A 507 27.68 6.86 32.60
CA GLY A 507 27.36 8.11 33.30
C GLY A 507 25.88 8.39 33.47
N ARG A 508 24.99 7.59 32.89
CA ARG A 508 23.55 7.52 33.16
C ARG A 508 23.26 6.28 34.00
N THR A 509 22.38 6.43 34.93
CA THR A 509 22.30 5.59 36.12
C THR A 509 21.64 4.25 35.97
N SER A 510 21.28 3.83 34.78
CA SER A 510 20.57 2.56 34.61
C SER A 510 20.79 2.01 33.23
N GLY A 511 21.19 0.88 33.15
CA GLY A 511 21.46 -0.03 32.05
C GLY A 511 22.12 -1.21 32.68
N LEU A 512 21.65 -2.38 32.35
CA LEU A 512 22.23 -3.62 32.81
C LEU A 512 23.12 -4.17 31.71
N VAL A 513 24.35 -4.58 32.06
CA VAL A 513 25.18 -5.32 31.10
C VAL A 513 24.42 -6.55 30.63
N VAL A 514 24.26 -6.68 29.33
CA VAL A 514 23.59 -7.83 28.74
C VAL A 514 24.47 -9.07 28.86
N PRO A 515 23.99 -10.15 29.49
CA PRO A 515 24.79 -11.35 29.67
C PRO A 515 25.26 -11.96 28.36
N SER A 516 26.53 -12.33 28.30
CA SER A 516 27.15 -12.88 27.08
C SER A 516 26.51 -14.16 26.54
N ASN A 517 25.82 -14.91 27.37
CA ASN A 517 25.09 -16.12 27.00
C ASN A 517 23.77 -15.86 26.25
N LEU A 518 23.31 -14.61 26.15
CA LEU A 518 22.14 -14.23 25.37
C LEU A 518 22.51 -13.96 23.90
N TYR A 519 23.79 -13.78 23.58
CA TYR A 519 24.25 -13.61 22.20
C TYR A 519 24.32 -14.97 21.50
N ARG A 520 23.81 -15.02 20.28
CA ARG A 520 23.67 -16.24 19.45
C ARG A 520 24.69 -16.29 18.30
N GLY A 521 25.59 -15.29 18.18
CA GLY A 521 26.57 -15.18 17.10
C GLY A 521 26.47 -13.86 16.35
N THR A 522 26.96 -13.85 15.13
CA THR A 522 26.99 -12.66 14.27
C THR A 522 26.57 -13.00 12.85
N ILE A 523 26.06 -11.99 12.11
CA ILE A 523 25.78 -12.00 10.68
C ILE A 523 26.80 -11.09 10.01
N LYS A 524 27.42 -11.55 8.92
CA LYS A 524 28.38 -10.75 8.14
C LYS A 524 27.65 -9.75 7.26
N THR A 525 28.13 -8.50 7.25
CA THR A 525 27.61 -7.45 6.39
C THR A 525 28.29 -7.41 5.00
N SER A 526 29.32 -8.21 4.82
CA SER A 526 30.00 -8.31 3.52
C SER A 526 29.05 -8.92 2.49
N GLY A 527 28.70 -8.15 1.48
CA GLY A 527 27.70 -8.51 0.48
C GLY A 527 26.33 -7.85 0.70
N PHE A 528 26.12 -7.10 1.78
CA PHE A 528 24.95 -6.25 1.91
C PHE A 528 24.96 -5.22 0.78
N ILE A 529 23.78 -5.05 0.14
CA ILE A 529 23.56 -4.06 -0.92
C ILE A 529 24.65 -4.18 -2.01
N ASN A 530 24.61 -5.26 -2.75
CA ASN A 530 25.53 -5.52 -3.85
C ASN A 530 25.44 -4.39 -4.90
N GLY A 531 26.63 -3.97 -5.41
CA GLY A 531 26.73 -2.94 -6.45
C GLY A 531 26.72 -1.49 -5.95
N PHE A 532 26.43 -1.22 -4.68
CA PHE A 532 26.47 0.14 -4.13
C PHE A 532 27.87 0.52 -3.62
N GLY A 533 28.29 1.76 -3.90
CA GLY A 533 29.46 2.36 -3.25
C GLY A 533 29.22 2.54 -1.75
N GLY A 534 30.29 2.62 -0.94
CA GLY A 534 30.17 2.90 0.50
C GLY A 534 29.87 1.67 1.39
N ALA A 535 29.41 0.56 0.85
CA ALA A 535 29.04 -0.64 1.63
C ALA A 535 30.21 -1.19 2.49
N ALA A 536 31.45 -1.04 2.04
CA ALA A 536 32.65 -1.46 2.78
C ALA A 536 32.89 -0.67 4.07
N SER A 537 32.18 0.43 4.29
CA SER A 537 32.27 1.24 5.52
C SER A 537 31.41 0.72 6.66
N LEU A 538 30.45 -0.19 6.37
CA LEU A 538 29.58 -0.79 7.38
C LEU A 538 30.38 -1.61 8.41
N PRO A 539 29.91 -1.79 9.66
CA PRO A 539 30.48 -2.75 10.59
C PRO A 539 30.54 -4.12 9.89
N PRO A 540 31.66 -4.86 10.00
CA PRO A 540 31.84 -6.11 9.26
C PRO A 540 30.87 -7.22 9.69
N GLU A 541 30.28 -7.10 10.88
CA GLU A 541 29.35 -8.08 11.45
C GLU A 541 28.25 -7.39 12.24
N LEU A 542 27.04 -7.95 12.24
CA LEU A 542 25.91 -7.60 13.09
C LEU A 542 25.73 -8.65 14.18
N LEU A 543 25.41 -8.21 15.39
CA LEU A 543 25.19 -9.10 16.51
C LEU A 543 23.80 -9.76 16.42
N VAL A 544 23.74 -11.07 16.66
CA VAL A 544 22.49 -11.84 16.73
C VAL A 544 22.14 -12.14 18.17
N TYR A 545 20.96 -11.75 18.58
CA TYR A 545 20.35 -12.11 19.85
C TYR A 545 18.82 -12.16 19.69
N ASN A 546 18.14 -12.75 20.66
CA ASN A 546 16.68 -12.83 20.61
C ASN A 546 16.06 -11.91 21.68
N SER A 547 15.10 -11.08 21.28
CA SER A 547 14.43 -10.13 22.17
C SER A 547 13.69 -10.82 23.32
N HIS A 548 13.06 -11.97 23.07
CA HIS A 548 12.37 -12.73 24.12
C HIS A 548 13.32 -13.29 25.17
N ASP A 549 14.52 -13.73 24.78
CA ASP A 549 15.54 -14.18 25.76
C ASP A 549 15.94 -13.02 26.68
N LEU A 550 16.07 -11.81 26.13
CA LEU A 550 16.38 -10.62 26.92
C LEU A 550 15.20 -10.25 27.83
N TYR A 551 13.96 -10.29 27.37
CA TYR A 551 12.78 -10.06 28.19
C TYR A 551 12.71 -11.05 29.33
N ASN A 552 12.81 -12.35 29.07
CA ASN A 552 12.80 -13.39 30.09
C ASN A 552 13.91 -13.18 31.14
N TYR A 553 15.08 -12.76 30.71
CA TYR A 553 16.18 -12.43 31.62
C TYR A 553 15.84 -11.25 32.52
N LEU A 554 15.34 -10.14 31.95
CA LEU A 554 15.02 -8.92 32.70
C LEU A 554 13.85 -9.13 33.66
N GLU A 555 12.81 -9.83 33.25
CA GLU A 555 11.69 -10.21 34.12
C GLU A 555 12.11 -11.16 35.22
N GLY A 556 13.05 -12.07 34.92
CA GLY A 556 13.65 -12.98 35.91
C GLY A 556 14.42 -12.30 37.03
N LEU A 557 14.79 -11.01 36.89
CA LEU A 557 15.41 -10.20 37.94
C LEU A 557 14.41 -9.82 39.04
N GLY A 558 13.10 -9.93 38.81
CA GLY A 558 12.03 -9.74 39.76
C GLY A 558 11.38 -8.37 39.77
N ASN A 559 10.53 -8.14 40.74
CA ASN A 559 9.72 -6.93 40.89
C ASN A 559 10.48 -5.82 41.64
N PRO A 560 10.87 -4.72 40.98
CA PRO A 560 11.63 -3.64 41.63
C PRO A 560 10.82 -2.82 42.63
N GLN A 561 9.50 -2.98 42.69
CA GLN A 561 8.64 -2.33 43.66
C GLN A 561 8.72 -3.04 45.04
N THR A 562 9.20 -4.27 45.07
CA THR A 562 9.31 -5.09 46.30
C THR A 562 10.73 -5.43 46.70
N THR A 563 11.65 -5.50 45.74
CA THR A 563 13.06 -5.84 45.93
C THR A 563 13.97 -4.98 45.08
N ALA A 564 15.21 -4.73 45.46
CA ALA A 564 16.17 -4.04 44.63
C ALA A 564 16.53 -4.88 43.39
N VAL A 565 16.30 -4.36 42.21
CA VAL A 565 16.61 -5.01 40.93
C VAL A 565 17.76 -4.28 40.25
N PRO A 566 18.85 -4.97 39.89
CA PRO A 566 19.98 -4.35 39.19
C PRO A 566 19.55 -3.75 37.85
N GLY A 567 20.08 -2.55 37.53
CA GLY A 567 19.82 -1.89 36.27
C GLY A 567 18.43 -1.27 36.08
N TYR A 568 17.56 -1.41 37.07
CA TYR A 568 16.23 -0.79 37.02
C TYR A 568 16.32 0.75 37.12
N ASN A 569 15.61 1.42 36.22
CA ASN A 569 15.52 2.87 36.20
C ASN A 569 14.48 3.36 37.24
N THR A 570 14.94 3.69 38.45
CA THR A 570 14.08 4.13 39.55
C THR A 570 13.33 5.44 39.31
N GLY A 571 13.68 6.19 38.27
CA GLY A 571 13.01 7.45 37.89
C GLY A 571 11.96 7.28 36.77
N CYS A 572 11.72 6.05 36.30
CA CYS A 572 10.93 5.80 35.10
C CYS A 572 9.43 5.65 35.41
N CYS A 573 9.08 4.56 36.03
CA CYS A 573 7.74 3.96 35.86
C CYS A 573 7.37 3.01 36.99
N ASN A 574 6.17 2.45 36.94
CA ASN A 574 5.69 1.49 37.92
C ASN A 574 5.91 0.02 37.46
N TYR A 575 7.03 -0.29 36.86
CA TYR A 575 7.36 -1.64 36.40
C TYR A 575 7.31 -2.62 37.59
N THR A 576 6.60 -3.73 37.40
CA THR A 576 6.31 -4.70 38.46
C THR A 576 6.97 -6.07 38.19
N GLY A 577 7.92 -6.14 37.30
CA GLY A 577 8.64 -7.37 36.95
C GLY A 577 8.05 -8.11 35.74
N SER A 578 7.11 -7.50 34.99
CA SER A 578 6.58 -8.01 33.72
C SER A 578 6.60 -6.93 32.65
N LEU A 579 6.96 -7.32 31.44
CA LEU A 579 6.94 -6.51 30.23
C LEU A 579 5.69 -6.84 29.38
N ASP A 580 4.59 -7.27 29.98
CA ASP A 580 3.34 -7.60 29.33
C ASP A 580 2.75 -6.41 28.58
N LEU A 581 2.09 -6.71 27.48
CA LEU A 581 1.33 -5.74 26.70
C LEU A 581 0.14 -5.23 27.52
N ALA A 582 -0.09 -3.94 27.47
CA ALA A 582 -1.27 -3.29 28.02
C ALA A 582 -2.03 -2.60 26.90
N LEU A 583 -3.37 -2.77 26.88
CA LEU A 583 -4.23 -2.06 25.94
C LEU A 583 -4.04 -0.54 26.11
N ASP A 584 -3.78 0.15 25.02
CA ASP A 584 -3.86 1.61 24.94
C ASP A 584 -5.34 2.02 24.69
N PRO A 585 -6.07 2.50 25.71
CA PRO A 585 -7.46 2.86 25.55
C PRO A 585 -7.67 3.95 24.48
N GLY A 586 -6.68 4.85 24.30
CA GLY A 586 -6.76 5.94 23.32
C GLY A 586 -6.63 5.45 21.86
N SER A 587 -6.19 4.22 21.65
CA SER A 587 -6.09 3.61 20.33
C SER A 587 -7.38 2.95 19.87
N VAL A 588 -8.32 2.66 20.77
CA VAL A 588 -9.56 1.94 20.44
C VAL A 588 -10.42 2.78 19.51
N GLN A 589 -10.72 2.23 18.35
CA GLN A 589 -11.55 2.84 17.32
C GLN A 589 -12.59 1.83 16.83
N ASP A 590 -13.80 2.32 16.57
CA ASP A 590 -14.91 1.60 15.94
C ASP A 590 -15.58 2.58 14.96
N ILE A 591 -15.47 2.29 13.68
CA ILE A 591 -15.93 3.16 12.61
C ILE A 591 -16.84 2.35 11.70
N THR A 592 -18.07 2.81 11.55
CA THR A 592 -19.09 2.19 10.70
C THR A 592 -19.48 3.13 9.57
N GLU A 593 -19.44 2.66 8.33
CA GLU A 593 -19.94 3.34 7.14
C GLU A 593 -21.11 2.56 6.54
N LYS A 594 -22.28 3.17 6.43
CA LYS A 594 -23.47 2.58 5.78
C LYS A 594 -23.80 3.33 4.52
N THR A 595 -23.64 2.63 3.38
CA THR A 595 -23.87 3.23 2.06
C THR A 595 -25.09 2.62 1.38
N TRP A 596 -25.96 3.49 0.89
CA TRP A 596 -27.05 3.15 -0.02
C TRP A 596 -26.83 3.80 -1.36
N ALA A 597 -27.05 3.05 -2.42
CA ALA A 597 -26.99 3.59 -3.77
C ALA A 597 -28.16 3.12 -4.63
N VAL A 598 -28.55 4.01 -5.55
CA VAL A 598 -29.52 3.74 -6.63
C VAL A 598 -28.79 4.06 -7.93
N PHE A 599 -28.93 3.20 -8.93
CA PHE A 599 -28.31 3.42 -10.22
C PHE A 599 -29.25 3.14 -11.40
N LEU A 600 -28.96 3.82 -12.50
CA LEU A 600 -29.57 3.60 -13.80
C LEU A 600 -28.47 3.69 -14.85
N SER A 601 -28.37 2.71 -15.74
CA SER A 601 -27.49 2.69 -16.90
C SER A 601 -28.30 2.37 -18.16
N THR A 602 -28.00 3.03 -19.26
CA THR A 602 -28.60 2.75 -20.57
C THR A 602 -27.50 2.60 -21.58
N HIS A 603 -27.46 1.46 -22.24
CA HIS A 603 -26.63 1.20 -23.40
C HIS A 603 -27.48 1.30 -24.67
N PHE A 604 -26.91 1.94 -25.66
CA PHE A 604 -27.61 2.19 -26.95
C PHE A 604 -26.66 2.01 -28.11
N ASP A 605 -27.02 1.10 -29.05
CA ASP A 605 -26.34 0.84 -30.28
C ASP A 605 -26.99 1.59 -31.43
N THR A 606 -26.23 2.35 -32.20
CA THR A 606 -26.73 3.15 -33.33
C THR A 606 -25.63 3.37 -34.36
N GLU A 607 -25.89 4.19 -35.34
CA GLU A 607 -24.92 4.61 -36.37
C GLU A 607 -24.70 6.13 -36.33
N LEU A 608 -23.46 6.54 -36.47
CA LEU A 608 -23.05 7.94 -36.65
C LEU A 608 -22.29 8.06 -38.00
N GLY A 609 -22.91 8.73 -38.99
CA GLY A 609 -22.31 8.86 -40.33
C GLY A 609 -22.10 7.52 -41.03
N GLY A 610 -22.98 6.52 -40.80
CA GLY A 610 -22.89 5.19 -41.39
C GLY A 610 -21.79 4.31 -40.76
N LYS A 611 -21.41 4.60 -39.50
CA LYS A 611 -20.44 3.87 -38.69
C LYS A 611 -21.09 3.42 -37.40
N ALA A 612 -20.79 2.22 -36.91
CA ALA A 612 -21.33 1.72 -35.67
C ALA A 612 -20.90 2.65 -34.50
N PHE A 613 -21.88 3.07 -33.72
CA PHE A 613 -21.68 3.98 -32.61
C PHE A 613 -22.42 3.46 -31.38
N HIS A 614 -21.66 3.15 -30.35
CA HIS A 614 -22.13 2.62 -29.08
C HIS A 614 -22.05 3.70 -27.99
N VAL A 615 -23.12 3.82 -27.22
CA VAL A 615 -23.22 4.82 -26.15
C VAL A 615 -23.71 4.13 -24.88
N THR A 616 -22.99 4.26 -23.79
CA THR A 616 -23.44 3.89 -22.47
C THR A 616 -23.51 5.15 -21.61
N ALA A 617 -24.71 5.48 -21.10
CA ALA A 617 -24.92 6.61 -20.21
C ALA A 617 -25.47 6.09 -18.88
N GLY A 618 -24.84 6.46 -17.79
CA GLY A 618 -25.22 6.01 -16.46
C GLY A 618 -25.28 7.12 -15.44
N VAL A 619 -26.00 6.87 -14.37
CA VAL A 619 -26.02 7.72 -13.19
C VAL A 619 -26.18 6.85 -11.94
N ARG A 620 -25.37 7.15 -10.93
CA ARG A 620 -25.42 6.53 -9.62
C ARG A 620 -25.58 7.61 -8.56
N ARG A 621 -26.51 7.46 -7.66
CA ARG A 621 -26.64 8.30 -6.47
C ARG A 621 -26.29 7.48 -5.24
N GLU A 622 -25.28 7.93 -4.50
CA GLU A 622 -24.86 7.31 -3.25
C GLU A 622 -25.11 8.24 -2.07
N LYS A 623 -25.55 7.66 -0.94
CA LYS A 623 -25.55 8.28 0.39
C LYS A 623 -24.81 7.36 1.35
N THR A 624 -23.87 7.94 2.09
CA THR A 624 -23.11 7.26 3.15
C THR A 624 -23.35 7.97 4.48
N ASP A 625 -23.75 7.21 5.49
CA ASP A 625 -23.82 7.62 6.89
C ASP A 625 -22.59 7.01 7.59
N VAL A 626 -21.83 7.83 8.33
CA VAL A 626 -20.61 7.47 9.04
C VAL A 626 -20.82 7.65 10.52
N SER A 627 -20.54 6.63 11.32
CA SER A 627 -20.50 6.70 12.78
C SER A 627 -19.10 6.32 13.24
N SER A 628 -18.42 7.23 13.91
CA SER A 628 -17.05 7.06 14.39
C SER A 628 -17.03 7.11 15.91
N SER A 629 -16.56 6.03 16.55
CA SER A 629 -16.43 5.90 17.99
C SER A 629 -14.99 5.62 18.39
N GLY A 630 -14.59 6.09 19.56
CA GLY A 630 -13.29 5.84 20.16
C GLY A 630 -13.31 6.08 21.66
N ILE A 631 -12.22 5.73 22.33
CA ILE A 631 -12.07 5.92 23.78
C ILE A 631 -11.05 7.03 24.04
N GLY A 632 -11.46 8.08 24.75
CA GLY A 632 -10.60 9.23 24.98
C GLY A 632 -10.92 10.00 26.26
N ARG A 633 -10.15 11.04 26.51
CA ARG A 633 -10.37 12.00 27.61
C ARG A 633 -10.67 13.37 27.05
N LEU A 634 -11.66 14.04 27.58
CA LEU A 634 -11.99 15.41 27.19
C LEU A 634 -11.38 16.41 28.19
N PRO A 635 -10.88 17.57 27.73
CA PRO A 635 -10.51 18.64 28.65
C PRO A 635 -11.77 19.14 29.37
N VAL A 636 -11.74 19.28 30.67
CA VAL A 636 -12.86 19.78 31.47
C VAL A 636 -12.59 21.15 32.08
N SER A 637 -11.32 21.52 32.29
CA SER A 637 -10.93 22.86 32.72
C SER A 637 -9.47 23.17 32.35
N LEU A 638 -9.17 24.46 32.25
CA LEU A 638 -7.83 25.01 32.16
C LEU A 638 -7.54 25.86 33.41
N ALA A 639 -6.33 25.78 33.93
CA ALA A 639 -5.87 26.65 35.02
C ALA A 639 -4.48 27.19 34.69
N VAL A 640 -4.19 28.43 35.09
CA VAL A 640 -2.83 28.97 34.98
C VAL A 640 -1.90 28.16 35.87
N ASN A 641 -0.75 27.71 35.32
CA ASN A 641 0.20 26.94 36.08
C ASN A 641 0.86 27.81 37.18
N PRO A 642 0.78 27.45 38.47
CA PRO A 642 1.31 28.28 39.53
C PRO A 642 2.84 28.42 39.51
N ALA A 643 3.54 27.44 38.92
CA ALA A 643 5.01 27.44 38.81
C ALA A 643 5.51 28.27 37.63
N ASP A 644 4.73 28.41 36.60
CA ASP A 644 5.03 29.19 35.38
C ASP A 644 3.75 29.78 34.79
N PRO A 645 3.46 31.07 35.02
CA PRO A 645 2.22 31.71 34.51
C PRO A 645 2.12 31.80 33.00
N THR A 646 3.16 31.46 32.25
CA THR A 646 3.10 31.37 30.76
C THR A 646 2.53 30.03 30.28
N LEU A 647 2.31 29.08 31.18
CA LEU A 647 1.74 27.77 30.91
C LEU A 647 0.34 27.65 31.51
N LEU A 648 -0.47 26.80 30.92
CA LEU A 648 -1.73 26.32 31.48
C LEU A 648 -1.62 24.84 31.84
N THR A 649 -2.42 24.39 32.77
CA THR A 649 -2.61 22.97 33.11
C THR A 649 -4.00 22.55 32.70
N THR A 650 -4.11 21.53 31.85
CA THR A 650 -5.38 20.95 31.43
C THR A 650 -5.81 19.87 32.41
N THR A 651 -7.03 19.98 32.96
CA THR A 651 -7.66 18.89 33.70
C THR A 651 -8.55 18.10 32.72
N PHE A 652 -8.43 16.79 32.75
CA PHE A 652 -9.18 15.89 31.88
C PHE A 652 -10.29 15.16 32.63
N SER A 653 -11.34 14.77 31.90
CA SER A 653 -12.34 13.81 32.35
C SER A 653 -11.70 12.44 32.62
N ALA A 654 -12.45 11.53 33.23
CA ALA A 654 -12.17 10.11 33.14
C ALA A 654 -12.21 9.68 31.67
N THR A 655 -11.49 8.62 31.33
CA THR A 655 -11.53 7.97 30.01
C THR A 655 -12.98 7.52 29.73
N GLN A 656 -13.50 7.86 28.57
CA GLN A 656 -14.89 7.62 28.18
C GLN A 656 -15.03 7.41 26.67
N PRO A 657 -16.09 6.74 26.21
CA PRO A 657 -16.42 6.69 24.79
C PRO A 657 -16.74 8.10 24.23
N ILE A 658 -16.23 8.36 23.04
CA ILE A 658 -16.47 9.57 22.25
C ILE A 658 -17.01 9.11 20.90
N THR A 659 -18.20 9.58 20.50
CA THR A 659 -18.82 9.23 19.22
C THR A 659 -19.13 10.48 18.43
N THR A 660 -18.90 10.45 17.14
CA THR A 660 -19.23 11.51 16.19
C THR A 660 -19.85 10.91 14.94
N ASP A 661 -20.99 11.43 14.54
CA ASP A 661 -21.69 11.03 13.33
C ASP A 661 -21.51 12.08 12.24
N SER A 662 -21.41 11.62 10.98
CA SER A 662 -21.40 12.48 9.80
C SER A 662 -22.09 11.78 8.62
N ASP A 663 -22.44 12.52 7.59
CA ASP A 663 -23.00 11.96 6.36
C ASP A 663 -22.62 12.77 5.12
N TYR A 664 -22.72 12.10 3.97
CA TYR A 664 -22.56 12.75 2.67
C TYR A 664 -23.35 12.01 1.58
N ALA A 665 -23.70 12.74 0.52
CA ALA A 665 -24.38 12.15 -0.63
C ALA A 665 -23.89 12.81 -1.93
N TYR A 666 -23.66 11.97 -2.95
CA TYR A 666 -23.17 12.40 -4.26
C TYR A 666 -23.96 11.80 -5.41
N LEU A 667 -24.01 12.54 -6.53
CA LEU A 667 -24.50 12.08 -7.81
C LEU A 667 -23.31 11.86 -8.74
N LEU A 668 -23.19 10.67 -9.30
CA LEU A 668 -22.04 10.18 -10.05
C LEU A 668 -22.51 9.78 -11.45
N PRO A 669 -22.52 10.70 -12.42
CA PRO A 669 -22.83 10.40 -13.82
C PRO A 669 -21.65 9.75 -14.52
N SER A 670 -21.94 8.93 -15.54
CA SER A 670 -20.96 8.42 -16.54
C SER A 670 -21.53 8.45 -17.94
N LEU A 671 -20.66 8.66 -18.90
CA LEU A 671 -20.92 8.58 -20.32
C LEU A 671 -19.72 7.93 -20.98
N ASP A 672 -19.91 6.77 -21.59
CA ASP A 672 -18.90 6.07 -22.36
C ASP A 672 -19.39 5.97 -23.81
N THR A 673 -18.54 6.28 -24.78
CA THR A 673 -18.87 6.21 -26.20
C THR A 673 -17.78 5.50 -26.98
N LYS A 674 -18.18 4.67 -27.95
CA LYS A 674 -17.28 3.98 -28.88
C LYS A 674 -17.78 4.17 -30.32
N LEU A 675 -16.93 4.76 -31.17
CA LEU A 675 -17.19 4.92 -32.58
C LEU A 675 -16.25 3.99 -33.37
N GLU A 676 -16.82 3.05 -34.12
CA GLU A 676 -16.07 2.16 -34.99
C GLU A 676 -15.88 2.82 -36.36
N LEU A 677 -14.76 3.55 -36.54
CA LEU A 677 -14.42 4.20 -37.80
C LEU A 677 -14.26 3.18 -38.93
N THR A 678 -13.68 2.03 -38.62
CA THR A 678 -13.62 0.80 -39.41
C THR A 678 -13.56 -0.38 -38.47
N ASP A 679 -13.66 -1.62 -38.96
CA ASP A 679 -13.45 -2.82 -38.12
C ASP A 679 -12.11 -2.83 -37.40
N ALA A 680 -11.11 -2.08 -37.89
CA ALA A 680 -9.78 -2.00 -37.35
C ALA A 680 -9.52 -0.75 -36.47
N TRP A 681 -10.28 0.32 -36.62
CA TRP A 681 -10.04 1.59 -35.91
C TRP A 681 -11.25 1.98 -35.09
N HIS A 682 -11.04 2.07 -33.77
CA HIS A 682 -12.05 2.52 -32.81
C HIS A 682 -11.60 3.83 -32.13
N LEU A 683 -12.56 4.73 -31.96
CA LEU A 683 -12.42 5.96 -31.20
C LEU A 683 -13.29 5.85 -29.95
N ARG A 684 -12.71 6.08 -28.76
CA ARG A 684 -13.42 6.12 -27.49
C ARG A 684 -13.38 7.52 -26.90
N PHE A 685 -14.50 7.91 -26.32
CA PHE A 685 -14.59 9.11 -25.49
C PHE A 685 -15.44 8.81 -24.26
N ASP A 686 -14.90 9.13 -23.09
CA ASP A 686 -15.55 8.85 -21.82
C ASP A 686 -15.50 10.09 -20.94
N ALA A 687 -16.60 10.34 -20.20
CA ALA A 687 -16.73 11.44 -19.26
C ALA A 687 -17.47 10.97 -18.01
N SER A 688 -16.91 11.18 -16.82
CA SER A 688 -17.52 10.65 -15.60
C SER A 688 -17.17 11.45 -14.36
N ARG A 689 -17.97 11.25 -13.32
CA ARG A 689 -17.61 11.65 -11.96
C ARG A 689 -17.50 10.41 -11.08
N THR A 690 -16.39 10.32 -10.34
CA THR A 690 -16.09 9.25 -9.39
C THR A 690 -15.74 9.81 -8.02
N LEU A 691 -15.78 8.96 -7.00
CA LEU A 691 -15.35 9.35 -5.65
C LEU A 691 -14.41 8.29 -5.05
N THR A 692 -13.56 8.72 -4.10
CA THR A 692 -12.85 7.81 -3.19
C THR A 692 -13.10 8.27 -1.76
N ARG A 693 -13.48 7.34 -0.88
CA ARG A 693 -13.74 7.64 0.53
C ARG A 693 -12.43 7.91 1.28
N PRO A 694 -12.46 8.72 2.37
CA PRO A 694 -11.31 8.89 3.25
C PRO A 694 -10.82 7.52 3.77
N GLN A 695 -9.53 7.40 4.09
CA GLN A 695 -9.04 6.25 4.82
C GLN A 695 -9.78 6.13 6.16
N ILE A 696 -10.12 4.92 6.57
CA ILE A 696 -10.94 4.69 7.77
C ILE A 696 -10.23 5.22 9.02
N ASN A 697 -8.92 5.00 9.14
CA ASN A 697 -8.12 5.47 10.27
C ASN A 697 -8.06 7.01 10.41
N PHE A 698 -8.40 7.79 9.36
CA PHE A 698 -8.49 9.25 9.46
C PHE A 698 -9.77 9.73 10.15
N LEU A 699 -10.77 8.86 10.29
CA LEU A 699 -12.10 9.21 10.80
C LEU A 699 -12.24 9.07 12.31
N THR A 700 -11.17 8.80 13.06
CA THR A 700 -11.23 8.70 14.52
C THR A 700 -11.75 10.00 15.15
N PRO A 701 -12.68 9.94 16.13
CA PRO A 701 -13.21 11.13 16.80
C PRO A 701 -12.37 11.58 17.97
N VAL A 702 -11.34 10.80 18.36
CA VAL A 702 -10.53 11.08 19.55
C VAL A 702 -9.48 12.15 19.25
N LEU A 703 -9.40 13.15 20.11
CA LEU A 703 -8.39 14.21 20.06
C LEU A 703 -7.45 14.09 21.25
N ASN A 704 -6.16 14.13 20.96
CA ASN A 704 -5.10 14.22 21.96
C ASN A 704 -4.81 15.68 22.28
N VAL A 705 -5.33 16.17 23.38
CA VAL A 705 -5.16 17.56 23.85
C VAL A 705 -3.91 17.68 24.71
N ALA A 706 -3.12 18.74 24.48
CA ALA A 706 -1.93 19.02 25.28
C ALA A 706 -2.29 19.17 26.78
N SER A 707 -1.57 18.47 27.65
CA SER A 707 -1.78 18.51 29.10
C SER A 707 -1.25 19.80 29.75
N ILE A 708 -0.21 20.39 29.18
CA ILE A 708 0.44 21.62 29.65
C ILE A 708 0.67 22.56 28.45
N PRO A 709 -0.39 23.16 27.87
CA PRO A 709 -0.22 24.08 26.78
C PRO A 709 0.29 25.46 27.24
N ARG A 710 0.85 26.22 26.32
CA ARG A 710 1.19 27.65 26.56
C ARG A 710 -0.04 28.52 26.52
N VAL A 711 -0.02 29.61 27.30
CA VAL A 711 -1.04 30.65 27.20
C VAL A 711 -1.11 31.18 25.77
N GLY A 712 -2.30 31.21 25.19
CA GLY A 712 -2.54 31.65 23.81
C GLY A 712 -2.09 30.66 22.72
N ALA A 713 -1.64 29.43 23.09
CA ALA A 713 -1.23 28.39 22.15
C ALA A 713 -1.77 27.01 22.58
N LEU A 714 -3.08 26.90 22.62
CA LEU A 714 -3.77 25.63 22.93
C LEU A 714 -3.70 24.70 21.69
N THR A 715 -3.18 23.50 21.86
CA THR A 715 -2.98 22.55 20.77
C THR A 715 -3.63 21.20 21.05
N ALA A 716 -4.06 20.54 19.98
CA ALA A 716 -4.51 19.15 19.98
C ALA A 716 -4.13 18.47 18.65
N THR A 717 -4.14 17.13 18.65
CA THR A 717 -3.93 16.30 17.46
C THR A 717 -4.99 15.23 17.39
N GLY A 718 -5.38 14.76 16.19
CA GLY A 718 -6.35 13.66 16.07
C GLY A 718 -6.85 13.43 14.66
N GLY A 719 -7.91 12.63 14.53
CA GLY A 719 -8.60 12.40 13.28
C GLY A 719 -9.72 13.40 13.02
N ASN A 720 -10.46 13.18 11.93
CA ASN A 720 -11.55 14.08 11.52
C ASN A 720 -12.72 13.27 10.91
N PRO A 721 -13.75 12.93 11.69
CA PRO A 721 -14.94 12.25 11.18
C PRO A 721 -15.73 13.02 10.14
N ALA A 722 -15.52 14.33 10.01
CA ALA A 722 -16.23 15.20 9.05
C ALA A 722 -15.55 15.28 7.67
N LEU A 723 -14.53 14.47 7.41
CA LEU A 723 -13.88 14.41 6.10
C LEU A 723 -14.87 14.02 5.01
N LYS A 724 -14.77 14.74 3.90
CA LYS A 724 -15.52 14.44 2.67
C LYS A 724 -14.68 13.59 1.74
N PRO A 725 -15.30 12.73 0.94
CA PRO A 725 -14.61 11.97 -0.10
C PRO A 725 -13.88 12.88 -1.10
N TYR A 726 -12.78 12.35 -1.66
CA TYR A 726 -12.23 12.88 -2.90
C TYR A 726 -13.27 12.73 -4.01
N LEU A 727 -13.43 13.74 -4.84
CA LEU A 727 -14.27 13.69 -6.03
C LEU A 727 -13.40 13.96 -7.24
N SER A 728 -13.57 13.17 -8.31
CA SER A 728 -12.85 13.35 -9.55
C SER A 728 -13.82 13.50 -10.72
N ASP A 729 -13.70 14.60 -11.46
CA ASP A 729 -14.28 14.76 -12.77
C ASP A 729 -13.25 14.26 -13.80
N ASN A 730 -13.64 13.23 -14.60
CA ASN A 730 -12.75 12.49 -15.47
C ASN A 730 -13.14 12.69 -16.92
N LEU A 731 -12.13 12.79 -17.79
CA LEU A 731 -12.26 12.76 -19.24
C LEU A 731 -11.22 11.82 -19.83
N ASP A 732 -11.62 10.93 -20.71
CA ASP A 732 -10.77 10.02 -21.46
C ASP A 732 -11.04 10.17 -22.96
N LEU A 733 -9.96 10.11 -23.78
CA LEU A 733 -10.03 10.07 -25.24
C LEU A 733 -9.02 9.06 -25.76
N GLY A 734 -9.51 8.00 -26.39
CA GLY A 734 -8.70 6.89 -26.86
C GLY A 734 -8.86 6.61 -28.34
N VAL A 735 -7.76 6.18 -28.96
CA VAL A 735 -7.73 5.63 -30.32
C VAL A 735 -7.12 4.25 -30.25
N GLU A 736 -7.82 3.26 -30.79
CA GLU A 736 -7.42 1.86 -30.83
C GLU A 736 -7.32 1.38 -32.25
N TRP A 737 -6.25 0.66 -32.60
CA TRP A 737 -6.00 0.09 -33.91
C TRP A 737 -5.77 -1.41 -33.82
N TYR A 738 -6.76 -2.18 -34.21
CA TYR A 738 -6.77 -3.65 -34.29
C TYR A 738 -6.36 -4.10 -35.70
N TYR A 739 -5.06 -4.27 -35.95
CA TYR A 739 -4.54 -4.54 -37.29
C TYR A 739 -4.23 -6.02 -37.55
N GLY A 740 -4.49 -6.88 -36.58
CA GLY A 740 -4.35 -8.33 -36.73
C GLY A 740 -5.16 -9.06 -35.66
N LYS A 741 -5.32 -10.37 -35.80
CA LYS A 741 -6.12 -11.20 -34.90
C LYS A 741 -5.65 -11.07 -33.43
N ASN A 742 -4.31 -10.99 -33.25
CA ASN A 742 -3.65 -10.90 -31.92
C ASN A 742 -2.75 -9.65 -31.84
N SER A 743 -3.03 -8.63 -32.64
CA SER A 743 -2.16 -7.47 -32.76
C SER A 743 -2.96 -6.19 -32.72
N TYR A 744 -2.63 -5.31 -31.78
CA TYR A 744 -3.25 -4.01 -31.65
C TYR A 744 -2.25 -2.96 -31.16
N ALA A 745 -2.59 -1.70 -31.37
CA ALA A 745 -1.93 -0.55 -30.76
C ALA A 745 -2.99 0.44 -30.29
N SER A 746 -2.75 1.10 -29.19
CA SER A 746 -3.65 2.15 -28.67
C SER A 746 -2.90 3.32 -28.06
N VAL A 747 -3.56 4.46 -28.11
CA VAL A 747 -3.16 5.70 -27.42
C VAL A 747 -4.39 6.22 -26.70
N ASN A 748 -4.28 6.43 -25.41
CA ASN A 748 -5.32 7.03 -24.58
C ASN A 748 -4.77 8.26 -23.86
N ALA A 749 -5.51 9.37 -23.89
CA ALA A 749 -5.26 10.58 -23.12
C ALA A 749 -6.30 10.69 -22.02
N PHE A 750 -5.91 11.04 -20.82
CA PHE A 750 -6.83 11.23 -19.69
C PHE A 750 -6.57 12.51 -18.93
N VAL A 751 -7.63 13.04 -18.33
CA VAL A 751 -7.59 14.17 -17.39
C VAL A 751 -8.52 13.84 -16.23
N LYS A 752 -8.02 14.03 -15.01
CA LYS A 752 -8.75 13.87 -13.74
C LYS A 752 -8.62 15.16 -12.94
N ASP A 753 -9.76 15.84 -12.72
CA ASP A 753 -9.82 17.04 -11.88
C ASP A 753 -10.37 16.66 -10.51
N VAL A 754 -9.47 16.57 -9.53
CA VAL A 754 -9.76 16.03 -8.20
C VAL A 754 -9.96 17.14 -7.20
N THR A 755 -11.11 17.14 -6.52
CA THR A 755 -11.47 18.07 -5.45
C THR A 755 -11.47 17.39 -4.08
N ASN A 756 -11.44 18.16 -3.00
CA ASN A 756 -11.42 17.67 -1.62
C ASN A 756 -10.18 16.82 -1.29
N PHE A 757 -9.01 17.11 -1.84
CA PHE A 757 -7.80 16.40 -1.47
C PHE A 757 -7.62 16.42 0.05
N ILE A 758 -7.36 15.24 0.66
CA ILE A 758 -7.17 15.14 2.11
C ILE A 758 -5.69 15.33 2.41
N VAL A 759 -5.40 16.37 3.19
CA VAL A 759 -4.04 16.79 3.56
C VAL A 759 -3.91 16.92 5.08
N GLN A 760 -2.69 16.91 5.59
CA GLN A 760 -2.43 17.34 6.97
C GLN A 760 -2.65 18.85 7.06
N GLY A 761 -3.43 19.27 8.02
CA GLY A 761 -3.75 20.69 8.21
C GLY A 761 -4.06 21.00 9.66
N THR A 762 -4.46 22.25 9.90
CA THR A 762 -4.88 22.70 11.23
C THR A 762 -6.30 23.29 11.16
N GLN A 763 -7.08 23.04 12.20
CA GLN A 763 -8.41 23.61 12.37
C GLN A 763 -8.53 24.26 13.75
N HIS A 764 -9.15 25.42 13.82
CA HIS A 764 -9.46 26.07 15.09
C HIS A 764 -10.86 25.69 15.56
N GLN A 765 -10.93 25.07 16.74
CA GLN A 765 -12.21 24.64 17.30
C GLN A 765 -12.22 24.68 18.84
N THR A 766 -13.42 24.76 19.42
CA THR A 766 -13.61 24.54 20.86
C THR A 766 -13.71 23.04 21.14
N ILE A 767 -13.23 22.61 22.30
CA ILE A 767 -13.33 21.23 22.76
C ILE A 767 -14.00 21.24 24.14
N ASN A 768 -15.17 20.60 24.23
CA ASN A 768 -15.93 20.42 25.48
C ASN A 768 -16.23 21.75 26.24
N ASP A 769 -16.44 22.82 25.51
CA ASP A 769 -16.81 24.16 26.04
C ASP A 769 -15.95 24.70 27.20
N VAL A 770 -14.65 24.29 27.20
CA VAL A 770 -13.69 24.73 28.21
C VAL A 770 -13.47 26.25 28.09
N ILE A 771 -13.39 26.94 29.21
CA ILE A 771 -13.08 28.37 29.24
C ILE A 771 -11.58 28.57 29.45
N ASP A 772 -10.99 29.43 28.64
CA ASP A 772 -9.62 29.91 28.81
C ASP A 772 -9.58 30.87 30.03
N PRO A 773 -8.86 30.53 31.11
CA PRO A 773 -8.82 31.34 32.33
C PRO A 773 -8.14 32.70 32.15
N THR A 774 -7.39 32.91 31.06
CA THR A 774 -6.69 34.18 30.79
C THR A 774 -7.55 35.18 30.03
N THR A 775 -8.54 34.72 29.27
CA THR A 775 -9.42 35.56 28.45
C THR A 775 -10.86 35.60 28.99
N GLY A 776 -11.26 34.57 29.72
CA GLY A 776 -12.67 34.37 30.15
C GLY A 776 -13.60 33.93 29.02
N LEU A 777 -13.08 33.61 27.83
CA LEU A 777 -13.81 33.19 26.65
C LEU A 777 -13.66 31.67 26.43
N PRO A 778 -14.50 31.04 25.57
CA PRO A 778 -14.27 29.65 25.17
C PRO A 778 -12.86 29.43 24.64
N ALA A 779 -12.20 28.38 25.11
CA ALA A 779 -10.85 28.00 24.72
C ALA A 779 -10.85 27.49 23.28
N ILE A 780 -10.08 28.14 22.40
CA ILE A 780 -9.93 27.77 20.99
C ILE A 780 -8.63 26.99 20.85
N TYR A 781 -8.74 25.74 20.46
CA TYR A 781 -7.57 24.86 20.21
C TYR A 781 -7.21 24.88 18.72
N THR A 782 -5.92 24.92 18.44
CA THR A 782 -5.37 24.62 17.12
C THR A 782 -5.21 23.11 17.03
N VAL A 783 -6.11 22.47 16.30
CA VAL A 783 -6.10 21.00 16.14
C VAL A 783 -5.40 20.64 14.86
N SER A 784 -4.28 19.90 14.96
CA SER A 784 -3.58 19.31 13.83
C SER A 784 -4.26 17.99 13.45
N GLN A 785 -4.84 17.93 12.28
CA GLN A 785 -5.62 16.78 11.81
C GLN A 785 -5.67 16.74 10.28
N ARG A 786 -6.19 15.65 9.73
CA ARG A 786 -6.51 15.59 8.30
C ARG A 786 -7.69 16.53 7.99
N VAL A 787 -7.56 17.28 6.90
CA VAL A 787 -8.59 18.21 6.41
C VAL A 787 -8.76 18.07 4.91
N ASN A 788 -9.94 18.41 4.39
CA ASN A 788 -10.12 18.56 2.95
C ASN A 788 -9.39 19.81 2.49
N GLY A 789 -8.42 19.61 1.63
CA GLY A 789 -7.48 20.61 1.12
C GLY A 789 -7.82 21.09 -0.28
N PRO A 790 -6.84 21.64 -1.01
CA PRO A 790 -7.03 22.22 -2.31
C PRO A 790 -7.24 21.16 -3.42
N ASP A 791 -7.77 21.64 -4.55
CA ASP A 791 -7.99 20.85 -5.74
C ASP A 791 -6.67 20.58 -6.50
N ALA A 792 -6.63 19.47 -7.23
CA ALA A 792 -5.51 19.11 -8.07
C ALA A 792 -5.96 18.43 -9.35
N THR A 793 -5.25 18.68 -10.44
CA THR A 793 -5.48 18.04 -11.73
C THR A 793 -4.33 17.08 -12.04
N VAL A 794 -4.69 15.85 -12.43
CA VAL A 794 -3.76 14.83 -12.96
C VAL A 794 -4.14 14.56 -14.40
N ASN A 795 -3.17 14.57 -15.29
CA ASN A 795 -3.38 14.26 -16.71
C ASN A 795 -2.25 13.37 -17.23
N GLY A 796 -2.51 12.65 -18.29
CA GLY A 796 -1.48 11.78 -18.85
C GLY A 796 -1.87 11.10 -20.15
N TRP A 797 -0.93 10.25 -20.59
CA TRP A 797 -1.03 9.47 -21.80
C TRP A 797 -0.70 8.01 -21.49
N GLU A 798 -1.49 7.10 -22.02
CA GLU A 798 -1.25 5.66 -22.01
C GLU A 798 -1.03 5.18 -23.42
N LEU A 799 0.05 4.45 -23.64
CA LEU A 799 0.40 3.80 -24.91
C LEU A 799 0.37 2.29 -24.68
N ALA A 800 -0.18 1.54 -25.60
CA ALA A 800 -0.09 0.09 -25.60
C ALA A 800 0.16 -0.44 -27.01
N TRP A 801 0.99 -1.48 -27.11
CA TRP A 801 1.29 -2.16 -28.35
C TRP A 801 1.51 -3.65 -28.12
N GLN A 802 0.63 -4.47 -28.67
CA GLN A 802 0.76 -5.92 -28.70
C GLN A 802 0.93 -6.39 -30.15
N HIS A 803 1.89 -7.26 -30.39
CA HIS A 803 2.12 -7.80 -31.72
C HIS A 803 2.55 -9.27 -31.65
N VAL A 804 1.95 -10.09 -32.53
CA VAL A 804 2.33 -11.48 -32.75
C VAL A 804 2.82 -11.61 -34.21
N PHE A 805 4.02 -12.16 -34.39
CA PHE A 805 4.67 -12.26 -35.71
C PHE A 805 4.15 -13.46 -36.52
N GLY A 806 2.97 -13.37 -37.07
CA GLY A 806 2.32 -14.44 -37.81
C GLY A 806 2.26 -15.75 -37.03
N ASP A 807 2.64 -16.86 -37.67
CA ASP A 807 2.66 -18.19 -37.05
C ASP A 807 4.05 -18.56 -36.49
N SER A 808 4.91 -17.59 -36.27
CA SER A 808 6.28 -17.82 -35.76
C SER A 808 6.33 -18.33 -34.32
N GLY A 809 5.34 -18.05 -33.53
CA GLY A 809 5.30 -18.22 -32.07
C GLY A 809 5.90 -17.03 -31.30
N PHE A 810 6.63 -16.12 -31.95
CA PHE A 810 7.18 -14.92 -31.32
C PHE A 810 6.16 -13.80 -31.25
N GLY A 811 6.23 -13.02 -30.18
CA GLY A 811 5.45 -11.79 -30.02
C GLY A 811 5.98 -10.93 -28.89
N PHE A 812 5.34 -9.77 -28.72
CA PHE A 812 5.61 -8.89 -27.59
C PHE A 812 4.34 -8.15 -27.18
N ASN A 813 4.32 -7.72 -25.92
CA ASN A 813 3.39 -6.76 -25.34
C ASN A 813 4.20 -5.64 -24.71
N ALA A 814 3.93 -4.39 -25.10
CA ALA A 814 4.59 -3.21 -24.57
C ALA A 814 3.55 -2.17 -24.15
N ASN A 815 3.78 -1.50 -23.03
CA ASN A 815 2.99 -0.34 -22.64
C ASN A 815 3.88 0.73 -22.01
N ALA A 816 3.43 1.98 -22.09
CA ALA A 816 4.05 3.10 -21.38
C ALA A 816 2.97 4.07 -20.92
N THR A 817 3.20 4.68 -19.77
CA THR A 817 2.31 5.66 -19.17
C THR A 817 3.11 6.87 -18.73
N PHE A 818 2.65 8.04 -19.13
CA PHE A 818 3.22 9.34 -18.78
C PHE A 818 2.17 10.11 -18.00
N VAL A 819 2.54 10.62 -16.82
CA VAL A 819 1.61 11.32 -15.92
C VAL A 819 2.20 12.66 -15.48
N ASP A 820 1.33 13.67 -15.37
CA ASP A 820 1.70 15.00 -14.92
C ASP A 820 0.61 15.58 -14.02
N THR A 821 0.98 16.55 -13.18
CA THR A 821 0.06 17.25 -12.27
C THR A 821 0.32 18.73 -12.20
N ASN A 822 -0.73 19.51 -11.91
CA ASN A 822 -0.59 20.93 -11.59
C ASN A 822 -0.10 21.19 -10.15
N ARG A 823 0.23 20.13 -9.38
CA ARG A 823 0.74 20.18 -8.01
C ARG A 823 2.01 19.32 -7.83
N PRO A 824 3.08 19.59 -8.57
CA PRO A 824 4.35 18.91 -8.35
C PRO A 824 4.96 19.35 -7.02
N TYR A 825 5.81 18.51 -6.44
CA TYR A 825 6.61 18.89 -5.27
C TYR A 825 7.73 19.86 -5.69
N ASP A 826 7.88 20.98 -4.97
CA ASP A 826 9.02 21.89 -5.14
C ASP A 826 10.05 21.63 -4.03
N ARG A 827 11.18 21.02 -4.39
CA ARG A 827 12.28 20.68 -3.46
C ARG A 827 12.87 21.91 -2.76
N ASN A 828 12.74 23.11 -3.35
CA ASN A 828 13.31 24.36 -2.83
C ASN A 828 12.35 25.12 -1.90
N ASP A 829 11.07 24.79 -1.91
CA ASP A 829 10.09 25.44 -1.05
C ASP A 829 10.03 24.73 0.31
N ILE A 830 10.76 25.27 1.29
CA ILE A 830 10.76 24.78 2.67
C ILE A 830 9.48 25.15 3.46
N SER A 831 8.62 26.00 2.88
CA SER A 831 7.32 26.34 3.47
C SER A 831 6.21 25.36 3.09
N GLN A 832 6.47 24.45 2.16
CA GLN A 832 5.53 23.41 1.77
C GLN A 832 5.32 22.41 2.90
N SER A 833 4.23 22.57 3.60
CA SER A 833 3.74 21.60 4.55
C SER A 833 2.80 20.60 3.85
N GLY A 834 3.35 19.74 2.99
CA GLY A 834 2.64 18.51 2.64
C GLY A 834 1.50 18.60 1.62
N PHE A 835 1.63 19.41 0.54
CA PHE A 835 0.70 19.31 -0.58
C PHE A 835 1.39 19.20 -1.95
N ALA A 836 1.73 18.00 -2.32
CA ALA A 836 1.93 17.55 -3.69
C ALA A 836 1.24 16.19 -3.85
N ILE A 837 0.95 15.77 -5.06
CA ILE A 837 0.33 14.46 -5.29
C ILE A 837 1.40 13.38 -5.18
N THR A 838 1.14 12.37 -4.37
CA THR A 838 2.00 11.21 -4.16
C THR A 838 1.68 10.09 -5.15
N GLY A 839 2.65 9.25 -5.49
CA GLY A 839 2.50 8.05 -6.31
C GLY A 839 2.57 8.26 -7.82
N LEU A 840 2.63 9.51 -8.31
CA LEU A 840 2.76 9.82 -9.74
C LEU A 840 4.15 9.46 -10.24
N ALA A 841 4.24 8.52 -11.17
CA ALA A 841 5.47 8.14 -11.85
C ALA A 841 5.19 7.76 -13.29
N ASP A 842 6.08 8.12 -14.18
CA ASP A 842 6.12 7.53 -15.51
C ASP A 842 6.50 6.05 -15.40
N SER A 843 5.97 5.21 -16.30
CA SER A 843 6.26 3.78 -16.29
C SER A 843 6.25 3.19 -17.69
N ALA A 844 7.01 2.12 -17.88
CA ALA A 844 7.01 1.37 -19.13
C ALA A 844 7.24 -0.13 -18.85
N ASN A 845 6.52 -0.98 -19.58
CA ASN A 845 6.65 -2.42 -19.46
C ASN A 845 6.83 -3.03 -20.86
N LEU A 846 7.70 -4.02 -20.97
CA LEU A 846 7.93 -4.79 -22.19
C LEU A 846 7.98 -6.27 -21.85
N VAL A 847 7.11 -7.06 -22.48
CA VAL A 847 7.13 -8.52 -22.39
C VAL A 847 7.40 -9.08 -23.77
N ALA A 848 8.55 -9.69 -23.99
CA ALA A 848 8.84 -10.46 -25.20
C ALA A 848 8.58 -11.94 -24.92
N PHE A 849 7.96 -12.65 -25.85
CA PHE A 849 7.60 -14.06 -25.64
C PHE A 849 7.77 -14.93 -26.88
N PHE A 850 7.87 -16.22 -26.63
CA PHE A 850 7.78 -17.30 -27.60
C PHE A 850 6.81 -18.37 -27.10
N ASP A 851 5.80 -18.74 -27.89
CA ASP A 851 4.82 -19.78 -27.60
C ASP A 851 4.58 -20.66 -28.85
N LYS A 852 5.29 -21.77 -28.92
CA LYS A 852 5.14 -22.77 -30.00
C LYS A 852 5.74 -24.13 -29.63
N TYR A 853 5.20 -25.19 -30.21
CA TYR A 853 5.68 -26.58 -30.04
C TYR A 853 5.64 -27.09 -28.58
N GLY A 854 4.70 -26.58 -27.78
CA GLY A 854 4.59 -26.91 -26.38
C GLY A 854 5.63 -26.23 -25.48
N PHE A 855 6.54 -25.44 -26.06
CA PHE A 855 7.50 -24.63 -25.33
C PHE A 855 7.06 -23.16 -25.29
N GLU A 856 7.09 -22.61 -24.10
CA GLU A 856 6.79 -21.21 -23.84
C GLU A 856 7.96 -20.57 -23.08
N ALA A 857 8.34 -19.35 -23.49
CA ALA A 857 9.35 -18.55 -22.80
C ALA A 857 8.93 -17.08 -22.83
N ARG A 858 9.18 -16.36 -21.74
CA ARG A 858 8.90 -14.93 -21.59
C ARG A 858 10.04 -14.23 -20.88
N VAL A 859 10.31 -13.02 -21.32
CA VAL A 859 11.16 -12.06 -20.61
C VAL A 859 10.34 -10.79 -20.43
N ALA A 860 10.19 -10.34 -19.19
CA ALA A 860 9.52 -9.11 -18.86
C ALA A 860 10.52 -8.10 -18.31
N ALA A 861 10.48 -6.86 -18.81
CA ALA A 861 11.22 -5.71 -18.30
C ALA A 861 10.20 -4.66 -17.82
N ASN A 862 10.32 -4.27 -16.57
CA ASN A 862 9.39 -3.36 -15.90
C ASN A 862 10.18 -2.16 -15.37
N TRP A 863 9.97 -0.99 -15.95
CA TRP A 863 10.59 0.26 -15.56
C TRP A 863 9.57 1.20 -14.93
N ARG A 864 9.98 1.87 -13.85
CA ARG A 864 9.23 2.94 -13.20
C ARG A 864 10.18 4.08 -12.89
N ASP A 865 9.76 5.32 -13.15
CA ASP A 865 10.53 6.51 -12.83
C ASP A 865 10.43 6.88 -11.34
N GLU A 866 11.28 7.82 -10.90
CA GLU A 866 11.25 8.39 -9.56
C GLU A 866 9.88 8.99 -9.24
N TYR A 867 9.42 8.84 -8.00
CA TYR A 867 8.18 9.44 -7.54
C TYR A 867 8.17 9.78 -6.06
N LEU A 868 7.38 10.80 -5.71
CA LEU A 868 7.08 11.12 -4.32
C LEU A 868 6.16 10.04 -3.73
N LEU A 869 6.67 9.28 -2.75
CA LEU A 869 5.91 8.22 -2.07
C LEU A 869 4.96 8.81 -1.04
N GLN A 870 5.49 9.67 -0.16
CA GLN A 870 4.75 10.24 0.96
C GLN A 870 5.44 11.47 1.54
N PHE A 871 4.71 12.19 2.40
CA PHE A 871 5.29 13.16 3.33
C PHE A 871 5.46 12.50 4.70
N GLY A 872 6.64 12.63 5.26
CA GLY A 872 7.07 11.99 6.49
C GLY A 872 8.13 10.92 6.23
N GLN A 873 9.04 10.82 7.17
CA GLN A 873 10.14 9.86 7.24
C GLN A 873 10.02 9.12 8.58
N ASN A 874 10.78 8.06 8.82
CA ASN A 874 10.71 7.29 10.07
C ASN A 874 10.98 8.15 11.30
N GLN A 875 11.96 9.05 11.23
CA GLN A 875 12.13 10.16 12.16
C GLN A 875 11.71 11.45 11.47
N ASN A 876 10.92 12.27 12.12
CA ASN A 876 10.31 13.44 11.47
C ASN A 876 10.25 14.63 12.44
N ASN A 877 11.44 15.08 12.89
CA ASN A 877 11.63 16.22 13.79
C ASN A 877 12.13 17.46 13.04
N SER A 878 11.99 17.50 11.72
CA SER A 878 12.40 18.65 10.92
C SER A 878 11.71 19.95 11.36
N ALA A 879 12.49 21.02 11.51
CA ALA A 879 11.97 22.35 11.79
C ALA A 879 11.14 22.93 10.65
N PHE A 880 11.15 22.30 9.48
CA PHE A 880 10.46 22.75 8.25
C PHE A 880 9.19 21.93 7.96
N GLY A 881 8.77 21.05 8.88
CA GLY A 881 7.60 20.20 8.72
C GLY A 881 7.94 18.79 8.23
N ALA A 882 6.96 18.10 7.66
CA ALA A 882 7.13 16.73 7.19
C ALA A 882 8.04 16.69 5.95
N GLU A 883 9.23 16.13 6.08
CA GLU A 883 10.14 15.94 4.96
C GLU A 883 9.63 14.84 4.01
N PRO A 884 9.86 14.97 2.69
CA PRO A 884 9.37 14.00 1.72
C PRO A 884 10.18 12.70 1.74
N THR A 885 9.53 11.63 1.27
CA THR A 885 10.18 10.38 0.88
C THR A 885 9.91 10.14 -0.61
N PHE A 886 10.95 10.03 -1.40
CA PHE A 886 10.91 9.63 -2.81
C PHE A 886 11.38 8.19 -2.96
N VAL A 887 10.85 7.48 -3.94
CA VAL A 887 11.37 6.19 -4.42
C VAL A 887 12.16 6.48 -5.69
N ASN A 888 13.38 5.96 -5.76
CA ASN A 888 14.24 6.07 -6.95
C ASN A 888 13.66 5.30 -8.13
N SER A 889 14.06 5.67 -9.34
CA SER A 889 13.72 4.91 -10.54
C SER A 889 14.26 3.48 -10.46
N SER A 890 13.52 2.52 -11.02
CA SER A 890 13.89 1.09 -10.97
C SER A 890 13.59 0.38 -12.29
N LEU A 891 14.41 -0.64 -12.61
CA LEU A 891 14.21 -1.51 -13.76
C LEU A 891 14.38 -2.98 -13.34
N GLN A 892 13.29 -3.69 -13.18
CA GLN A 892 13.33 -5.12 -12.88
C GLN A 892 13.11 -5.95 -14.13
N ILE A 893 13.89 -7.03 -14.26
CA ILE A 893 13.76 -8.01 -15.34
C ILE A 893 13.42 -9.38 -14.76
N ASP A 894 12.40 -10.03 -15.34
CA ASP A 894 11.90 -11.34 -14.95
C ASP A 894 11.91 -12.29 -16.14
N LEU A 895 12.12 -13.59 -15.87
CA LEU A 895 12.12 -14.67 -16.87
C LEU A 895 11.17 -15.78 -16.44
N SER A 896 10.41 -16.31 -17.40
CA SER A 896 9.61 -17.53 -17.20
C SER A 896 9.74 -18.43 -18.42
N THR A 897 9.81 -19.73 -18.17
CA THR A 897 9.81 -20.75 -19.22
C THR A 897 8.96 -21.93 -18.81
N SER A 898 8.25 -22.53 -19.75
CA SER A 898 7.52 -23.77 -19.49
C SER A 898 7.54 -24.72 -20.69
N TYR A 899 7.38 -26.02 -20.41
CA TYR A 899 7.30 -27.04 -21.44
C TYR A 899 6.20 -28.05 -21.14
N ASN A 900 5.29 -28.23 -22.10
CA ASN A 900 4.26 -29.24 -22.07
C ASN A 900 4.81 -30.56 -22.62
N PHE A 901 5.17 -31.49 -21.73
CA PHE A 901 5.57 -32.85 -22.13
C PHE A 901 4.42 -33.64 -22.72
N THR A 902 3.23 -33.41 -22.22
CA THR A 902 1.94 -33.90 -22.74
C THR A 902 0.90 -32.82 -22.55
N ASP A 903 -0.29 -33.01 -23.08
CA ASP A 903 -1.45 -32.10 -22.83
C ASP A 903 -1.80 -32.01 -21.34
N GLN A 904 -1.39 -32.98 -20.53
CA GLN A 904 -1.72 -33.11 -19.11
C GLN A 904 -0.57 -32.70 -18.19
N PHE A 905 0.68 -32.75 -18.66
CA PHE A 905 1.87 -32.56 -17.80
C PHE A 905 2.79 -31.45 -18.30
N ASN A 906 2.94 -30.43 -17.48
CA ASN A 906 3.77 -29.24 -17.72
C ASN A 906 4.87 -29.14 -16.66
N VAL A 907 6.07 -28.71 -17.07
CA VAL A 907 7.16 -28.31 -16.17
C VAL A 907 7.44 -26.83 -16.44
N TYR A 908 7.66 -26.04 -15.39
CA TYR A 908 7.97 -24.63 -15.52
C TYR A 908 9.13 -24.21 -14.62
N PHE A 909 9.84 -23.19 -15.07
CA PHE A 909 10.91 -22.51 -14.34
C PHE A 909 10.68 -21.01 -14.41
N GLU A 910 10.84 -20.34 -13.28
CA GLU A 910 10.67 -18.89 -13.11
C GLU A 910 11.90 -18.31 -12.42
N ALA A 911 12.33 -17.14 -12.87
CA ALA A 911 13.37 -16.35 -12.23
C ALA A 911 12.91 -14.90 -12.18
N LEU A 912 12.72 -14.39 -10.96
CA LEU A 912 12.30 -13.01 -10.71
C LEU A 912 13.49 -12.18 -10.26
N ASN A 913 13.49 -10.92 -10.66
CA ASN A 913 14.55 -9.97 -10.34
C ASN A 913 15.94 -10.44 -10.76
N ILE A 914 16.07 -10.96 -11.99
CA ILE A 914 17.35 -11.53 -12.47
C ILE A 914 18.49 -10.51 -12.53
N THR A 915 18.18 -9.23 -12.54
CA THR A 915 19.13 -8.10 -12.52
C THR A 915 19.57 -7.71 -11.12
N ASP A 916 19.01 -8.33 -10.07
CA ASP A 916 19.29 -8.01 -8.67
C ASP A 916 19.01 -6.55 -8.34
N GLU A 917 17.86 -6.05 -8.84
CA GLU A 917 17.40 -4.69 -8.61
C GLU A 917 17.04 -4.46 -7.14
N THR A 918 17.49 -3.36 -6.58
CA THR A 918 17.20 -2.95 -5.20
C THR A 918 16.07 -1.94 -5.16
N LEU A 919 15.37 -1.85 -4.02
CA LEU A 919 14.44 -0.77 -3.75
C LEU A 919 15.15 0.31 -2.94
N SER A 920 15.35 1.49 -3.52
CA SER A 920 15.99 2.61 -2.82
C SER A 920 15.08 3.83 -2.73
N THR A 921 15.23 4.58 -1.63
CA THR A 921 14.46 5.80 -1.35
C THR A 921 15.38 6.93 -0.92
N HIS A 922 14.92 8.16 -1.15
CA HIS A 922 15.66 9.35 -0.71
C HIS A 922 14.72 10.44 -0.17
N GLY A 923 15.30 11.42 0.50
CA GLY A 923 14.61 12.57 1.05
C GLY A 923 14.34 13.66 0.02
N ARG A 924 14.51 14.92 0.42
CA ARG A 924 14.26 16.10 -0.40
C ARG A 924 15.17 16.21 -1.64
N PHE A 925 16.41 15.77 -1.51
CA PHE A 925 17.44 15.79 -2.55
C PHE A 925 17.98 14.39 -2.81
N ASP A 926 18.44 14.14 -4.01
CA ASP A 926 18.81 12.80 -4.52
C ASP A 926 19.96 12.15 -3.71
N ASN A 927 20.82 12.95 -3.09
CA ASN A 927 21.89 12.47 -2.20
C ASN A 927 21.46 12.24 -0.74
N GLN A 928 20.18 12.42 -0.42
CA GLN A 928 19.59 12.18 0.89
C GLN A 928 19.01 10.77 0.97
N MET A 929 19.85 9.73 0.88
CA MET A 929 19.44 8.33 1.01
C MET A 929 18.64 8.13 2.30
N LEU A 930 17.48 7.46 2.20
CA LEU A 930 16.66 7.02 3.33
C LEU A 930 16.76 5.52 3.52
N ASP A 931 16.40 4.74 2.51
CA ASP A 931 16.46 3.29 2.57
C ASP A 931 17.03 2.72 1.28
N VAL A 932 17.80 1.64 1.41
CA VAL A 932 18.14 0.73 0.33
C VAL A 932 17.86 -0.67 0.81
N PHE A 933 16.95 -1.37 0.13
CA PHE A 933 16.59 -2.75 0.39
C PHE A 933 17.12 -3.65 -0.72
N ASP A 934 17.88 -4.66 -0.34
CA ASP A 934 18.30 -5.74 -1.21
C ASP A 934 17.59 -7.02 -0.76
N TYR A 935 16.61 -7.45 -1.56
CA TYR A 935 15.82 -8.67 -1.34
C TYR A 935 16.20 -9.79 -2.30
N GLY A 936 17.28 -9.61 -3.09
CA GLY A 936 17.90 -10.60 -3.96
C GLY A 936 16.99 -11.09 -5.09
N ARG A 937 17.44 -12.19 -5.72
CA ARG A 937 16.77 -12.89 -6.82
C ARG A 937 15.97 -14.06 -6.31
N ARG A 938 14.88 -14.41 -7.00
CA ARG A 938 14.05 -15.55 -6.65
C ARG A 938 13.93 -16.51 -7.82
N PHE A 939 14.06 -17.81 -7.54
CA PHE A 939 13.96 -18.89 -8.51
C PHE A 939 12.88 -19.87 -8.07
N ALA A 940 12.06 -20.33 -9.01
CA ALA A 940 11.08 -21.38 -8.78
C ALA A 940 11.14 -22.45 -9.88
N LEU A 941 11.08 -23.70 -9.48
CA LEU A 941 10.93 -24.85 -10.38
C LEU A 941 9.70 -25.65 -9.96
N GLY A 942 8.81 -25.88 -10.90
CA GLY A 942 7.54 -26.54 -10.58
C GLY A 942 7.02 -27.44 -11.70
N VAL A 943 6.02 -28.21 -11.31
CA VAL A 943 5.27 -29.12 -12.18
C VAL A 943 3.79 -28.87 -12.04
N ARG A 944 3.05 -29.06 -13.12
CA ARG A 944 1.59 -29.02 -13.13
C ARG A 944 1.04 -30.22 -13.88
N PHE A 945 0.05 -30.83 -13.27
CA PHE A 945 -0.72 -31.94 -13.85
C PHE A 945 -2.19 -31.57 -13.91
N ARG A 946 -2.85 -31.87 -15.07
CA ARG A 946 -4.28 -31.59 -15.30
C ARG A 946 -4.97 -32.77 -15.99
N LEU A 947 -6.19 -33.10 -15.54
CA LEU A 947 -7.10 -34.09 -16.13
C LEU A 947 -8.38 -33.41 -16.57
#